data_a4af10a3538dabfa5d3761f630db2c9f
#
_entry.id   a4af10a3538dabfa5d3761f630db2c9f
#
_cell.length_a   1.000
_cell.length_b   1.000
_cell.length_c   1.000
_cell.angle_alpha   90.00
_cell.angle_beta   90.00
_cell.angle_gamma   90.00
#
_symmetry.space_group_name_H-M   'P 1'
#
loop_
_entity.id
_entity.type
_entity.pdbx_description
1 polymer ?
#
loop_
_entity_poly.entity_id
_entity_poly.type
_entity_poly.pdbx_seq_one_letter_code
_entity_poly.pdbx_strand_id
1 'polypeptide(L)'
;MQIWEREASLDPRELVIEVERRDGVINKLEEDIGSVSSSPSEEASQSDLSVIWGAGWEPSPALKFSKPLQSEAARAELLRFFAERHDGHLIAAATCWDGMGAPDSFEGESFHRFSKEFVGAFGDSLLDRLLSPELSSVHSAEVIPRRTAEIHLKRRTARLLIDTTLCLRRIAHHSSITLEQRMDWQRMMTRTRAVDEHLKDLFANGIEAPDGGSFGGKGFRSTWQEGIVACASAMRRAVDISTDERHRADVIAPMIRDVGLAIAMGQTALEVFSSQMGKSGSYMNGGHEGAGGRDLHIGNWDKGILPPTAPLPIASATTTGVALAASRLSVDRFHLAPVGEGCSSSGEFWEAMNLAGVRGLPISFMIQNNQIALDTFVTGQSGVETFGDKGHAMGIPAWTIDGSDPGLFYASTAVAREFALDGCGSTLIHVETMRGCGHAHHHDDLYLGAASGNPPGYVDRGLLTYWAEKDPVPNHRELLVQTGCDEQTLDAMESEEQAKVDAAREEMERMPWPEGYTVTKGITSLHDAASHTEQYERFEQEVELTECPLELGEGALEFSDASNARTYSRAIQDAMASIADKHGDRVVFMGEDMEVAGAFGLNLPLKARGHSDKLLDMPLSESVIVHSAIGAALGGLRPVAEIQFGGFAALAMNALVNNAAQLRWRWGAEVPVTVRIPLGGKTRSGPFHANMIESWFINDPGLVIVFPSTPQDAYDLLIESHELNDPVIFLEHIGLYGLRGGLTGWGESISQLIDKDAVHERLAAGESSLGRARVVRGGRDLTIVTWGAMVHVAMKAASEASRRGVEVEVVDLRTISPFDAQTCVESVRRTGRLLVLQEAQWTGGLGNTVSSRIMEEAFWCLESPPVVIGALDTPVPFSPPLEDHTVPTAELVSRHIDRMCS
;
A
#
# COMPACT_ATOMS: atom_id res chain seq x y z
N MET A 1 26.81 -9.95 -15.37
CA MET A 1 28.21 -10.07 -15.84
C MET A 1 28.51 -9.10 -16.97
N GLN A 2 27.75 -9.09 -18.09
CA GLN A 2 27.99 -8.12 -19.20
C GLN A 2 27.89 -6.64 -18.82
N ILE A 3 27.01 -6.29 -17.87
CA ILE A 3 26.86 -4.92 -17.37
C ILE A 3 28.09 -4.48 -16.58
N TRP A 4 28.63 -5.37 -15.76
CA TRP A 4 29.81 -5.11 -14.94
C TRP A 4 31.11 -4.96 -15.78
N GLU A 5 31.19 -5.69 -16.91
CA GLU A 5 32.31 -5.58 -17.83
C GLU A 5 32.27 -4.24 -18.60
N ARG A 6 31.09 -3.75 -18.93
CA ARG A 6 30.91 -2.45 -19.59
C ARG A 6 31.21 -1.29 -18.63
N GLU A 7 30.71 -1.35 -17.38
CA GLU A 7 31.02 -0.36 -16.36
C GLU A 7 32.52 -0.27 -16.02
N ALA A 8 33.26 -1.36 -16.11
CA ALA A 8 34.70 -1.38 -15.86
C ALA A 8 35.56 -0.76 -17.00
N SER A 9 34.99 -0.54 -18.19
CA SER A 9 35.69 0.01 -19.37
C SER A 9 35.38 1.48 -19.63
N LEU A 10 34.43 2.09 -18.90
CA LEU A 10 34.02 3.48 -19.08
C LEU A 10 34.96 4.44 -18.33
N ASP A 11 35.17 5.64 -18.91
CA ASP A 11 35.77 6.77 -18.18
C ASP A 11 35.00 6.99 -16.88
N PRO A 12 35.64 7.30 -15.73
CA PRO A 12 34.97 7.59 -14.47
C PRO A 12 33.84 8.64 -14.57
N ARG A 13 33.89 9.54 -15.54
CA ARG A 13 32.83 10.51 -15.85
C ARG A 13 31.64 9.84 -16.53
N GLU A 14 31.91 8.94 -17.47
CA GLU A 14 30.85 8.16 -18.15
C GLU A 14 30.21 7.11 -17.21
N LEU A 15 30.94 6.63 -16.20
CA LEU A 15 30.42 5.67 -15.23
C LEU A 15 29.43 6.28 -14.24
N VAL A 16 29.69 7.53 -13.82
CA VAL A 16 28.69 8.31 -13.06
C VAL A 16 27.42 8.47 -13.89
N ILE A 17 27.56 8.72 -15.17
CA ILE A 17 26.49 8.87 -16.18
C ILE A 17 25.68 7.58 -16.39
N GLU A 18 26.33 6.44 -16.58
CA GLU A 18 25.65 5.18 -16.98
C GLU A 18 24.89 4.52 -15.83
N VAL A 19 25.37 4.62 -14.59
CA VAL A 19 24.66 4.05 -13.42
C VAL A 19 23.43 4.88 -13.07
N GLU A 20 23.46 6.14 -13.36
CA GLU A 20 22.40 7.10 -13.07
C GLU A 20 21.44 7.30 -14.26
N ARG A 21 21.82 6.91 -15.48
CA ARG A 21 20.91 6.76 -16.63
C ARG A 21 19.77 5.75 -16.38
N ARG A 22 19.99 4.78 -15.50
CA ARG A 22 18.91 3.84 -15.10
C ARG A 22 17.85 4.48 -14.24
N ASP A 23 18.22 5.52 -13.49
CA ASP A 23 17.34 6.18 -12.55
C ASP A 23 16.73 7.48 -13.12
N GLY A 24 16.95 7.80 -14.39
CA GLY A 24 16.29 8.90 -15.11
C GLY A 24 16.70 10.34 -14.70
N VAL A 25 17.44 10.46 -13.58
CA VAL A 25 17.62 11.72 -12.85
C VAL A 25 18.79 12.56 -13.33
N ILE A 26 19.85 11.95 -13.81
CA ILE A 26 21.15 12.64 -13.94
C ILE A 26 21.50 13.02 -15.36
N ASN A 27 20.86 12.46 -16.36
CA ASN A 27 21.09 12.87 -17.77
C ASN A 27 20.95 14.39 -18.01
N LYS A 28 20.19 15.07 -17.18
CA LYS A 28 19.95 16.50 -17.27
C LYS A 28 20.90 17.36 -16.42
N LEU A 29 21.29 16.87 -15.26
CA LEU A 29 22.29 17.51 -14.39
C LEU A 29 23.71 17.38 -14.92
N GLU A 30 24.00 16.33 -15.69
CA GLU A 30 25.34 16.04 -16.22
C GLU A 30 25.72 16.86 -17.43
N GLU A 31 24.80 17.18 -18.33
CA GLU A 31 25.06 18.16 -19.38
C GLU A 31 25.45 19.52 -18.74
N ASP A 32 24.85 19.85 -17.60
CA ASP A 32 25.13 21.08 -16.89
C ASP A 32 26.40 21.02 -16.02
N ILE A 33 26.70 19.88 -15.35
CA ILE A 33 27.93 19.70 -14.55
C ILE A 33 29.13 19.39 -15.48
N GLY A 34 28.95 18.66 -16.57
CA GLY A 34 29.98 18.38 -17.57
C GLY A 34 30.44 19.64 -18.32
N SER A 35 29.57 20.64 -18.49
CA SER A 35 29.90 21.91 -19.13
C SER A 35 30.75 22.85 -18.24
N VAL A 36 30.74 22.63 -16.92
CA VAL A 36 31.51 23.42 -15.94
C VAL A 36 33.00 23.05 -15.92
N SER A 37 33.39 21.87 -16.45
CA SER A 37 34.80 21.41 -16.45
C SER A 37 35.60 21.85 -17.66
N SER A 38 35.06 22.63 -18.60
CA SER A 38 35.80 23.25 -19.71
C SER A 38 35.91 24.76 -19.48
N SER A 39 37.14 25.27 -19.61
CA SER A 39 37.50 26.68 -19.55
C SER A 39 36.46 27.59 -20.24
N PRO A 40 36.27 28.83 -19.78
CA PRO A 40 35.21 29.72 -20.26
C PRO A 40 35.43 30.09 -21.72
N SER A 41 34.72 29.45 -22.61
CA SER A 41 34.50 29.94 -23.98
C SER A 41 33.04 30.35 -24.05
N GLU A 42 32.85 31.64 -24.37
CA GLU A 42 31.58 32.30 -24.60
C GLU A 42 30.66 31.50 -25.58
N GLU A 43 29.36 31.46 -25.30
CA GLU A 43 28.28 30.89 -26.09
C GLU A 43 27.76 29.49 -25.66
N ALA A 44 27.15 29.42 -24.48
CA ALA A 44 26.14 28.42 -24.21
C ALA A 44 24.75 29.02 -24.48
N SER A 45 24.01 28.47 -25.40
CA SER A 45 22.70 28.97 -25.82
C SER A 45 21.64 28.79 -24.67
N GLN A 46 20.72 29.72 -24.58
CA GLN A 46 19.60 29.83 -23.63
C GLN A 46 18.63 28.65 -23.58
N SER A 47 18.83 27.56 -24.36
CA SER A 47 17.89 26.46 -24.52
C SER A 47 17.95 25.36 -23.46
N ASP A 48 19.03 25.22 -22.66
CA ASP A 48 19.25 24.03 -21.83
C ASP A 48 18.86 24.18 -20.36
N LEU A 49 18.44 25.38 -19.95
CA LEU A 49 18.09 25.69 -18.57
C LEU A 49 16.65 25.32 -18.15
N SER A 50 15.76 25.08 -19.11
CA SER A 50 14.34 24.74 -18.88
C SER A 50 14.14 23.38 -18.19
N VAL A 51 15.17 22.57 -18.19
CA VAL A 51 15.17 21.17 -17.77
C VAL A 51 15.25 20.99 -16.26
N ILE A 52 16.13 21.76 -15.59
CA ILE A 52 16.29 21.69 -14.11
C ILE A 52 15.19 22.48 -13.39
N TRP A 53 14.64 23.49 -14.06
CA TRP A 53 13.70 24.44 -13.45
C TRP A 53 12.25 24.32 -13.95
N GLY A 54 11.93 23.38 -14.80
CA GLY A 54 10.60 23.17 -15.39
C GLY A 54 10.24 24.20 -16.48
N ALA A 55 9.78 23.74 -17.64
CA ALA A 55 9.29 24.65 -18.68
C ALA A 55 7.93 25.23 -18.23
N GLY A 56 7.88 26.56 -18.02
CA GLY A 56 6.64 27.28 -17.77
C GLY A 56 6.50 27.93 -16.39
N TRP A 57 7.57 27.97 -15.59
CA TRP A 57 7.53 28.74 -14.35
C TRP A 57 7.59 30.24 -14.63
N GLU A 58 6.48 30.94 -14.44
CA GLU A 58 6.46 32.41 -14.39
C GLU A 58 6.41 32.86 -12.93
N PRO A 59 7.29 33.79 -12.51
CA PRO A 59 7.30 34.26 -11.13
C PRO A 59 6.05 35.12 -10.85
N SER A 60 5.30 34.75 -9.80
CA SER A 60 4.21 35.57 -9.25
C SER A 60 4.75 36.80 -8.54
N PRO A 61 3.99 37.89 -8.45
CA PRO A 61 4.44 39.11 -7.74
C PRO A 61 4.67 38.80 -6.26
N ALA A 62 5.92 38.85 -5.84
CA ALA A 62 6.35 38.52 -4.48
C ALA A 62 6.07 39.65 -3.48
N LEU A 63 5.93 39.26 -2.19
CA LEU A 63 5.93 40.20 -1.08
C LEU A 63 7.28 40.95 -1.00
N LYS A 64 7.23 42.29 -0.99
CA LYS A 64 8.43 43.13 -1.00
C LYS A 64 9.05 43.21 0.39
N PHE A 65 9.83 42.24 0.82
CA PHE A 65 10.80 42.44 1.87
C PHE A 65 11.99 43.25 1.34
N SER A 66 12.70 44.01 2.23
CA SER A 66 13.90 44.72 1.80
C SER A 66 14.96 43.72 1.31
N LYS A 67 15.67 44.04 0.19
CA LYS A 67 16.72 43.18 -0.41
C LYS A 67 17.75 42.61 0.60
N PRO A 68 18.24 43.34 1.59
CA PRO A 68 19.20 42.83 2.59
C PRO A 68 18.61 41.70 3.46
N LEU A 69 17.36 41.84 3.93
CA LEU A 69 16.70 40.85 4.76
C LEU A 69 16.43 39.53 4.01
N GLN A 70 16.06 39.61 2.73
CA GLN A 70 15.88 38.42 1.87
C GLN A 70 17.20 37.65 1.67
N SER A 71 18.30 38.38 1.47
CA SER A 71 19.62 37.78 1.29
C SER A 71 20.13 37.10 2.57
N GLU A 72 19.96 37.74 3.72
CA GLU A 72 20.34 37.17 5.02
C GLU A 72 19.51 35.94 5.35
N ALA A 73 18.19 35.96 5.10
CA ALA A 73 17.30 34.84 5.32
C ALA A 73 17.63 33.64 4.40
N ALA A 74 17.88 33.90 3.13
CA ALA A 74 18.26 32.87 2.17
C ALA A 74 19.61 32.21 2.51
N ARG A 75 20.60 33.03 2.89
CA ARG A 75 21.90 32.57 3.37
C ARG A 75 21.76 31.73 4.64
N ALA A 76 20.97 32.20 5.59
CA ALA A 76 20.71 31.49 6.84
C ALA A 76 20.05 30.12 6.59
N GLU A 77 19.06 30.05 5.69
CA GLU A 77 18.39 28.79 5.31
C GLU A 77 19.36 27.81 4.64
N LEU A 78 20.20 28.29 3.73
CA LEU A 78 21.24 27.45 3.10
C LEU A 78 22.23 26.91 4.15
N LEU A 79 22.71 27.78 5.08
CA LEU A 79 23.64 27.34 6.12
C LEU A 79 22.97 26.40 7.14
N ARG A 80 21.71 26.63 7.46
CA ARG A 80 20.91 25.69 8.29
C ARG A 80 20.82 24.33 7.63
N PHE A 81 20.50 24.28 6.34
CA PHE A 81 20.46 23.03 5.57
C PHE A 81 21.81 22.28 5.64
N PHE A 82 22.95 22.99 5.43
CA PHE A 82 24.27 22.37 5.56
C PHE A 82 24.57 21.89 6.97
N ALA A 83 24.23 22.66 8.00
CA ALA A 83 24.44 22.27 9.39
C ALA A 83 23.63 21.00 9.77
N GLU A 84 22.43 20.87 9.24
CA GLU A 84 21.53 19.74 9.52
C GLU A 84 21.85 18.49 8.70
N ARG A 85 22.33 18.67 7.45
CA ARG A 85 22.44 17.57 6.49
C ARG A 85 23.87 17.26 6.02
N HIS A 86 24.74 18.25 6.00
CA HIS A 86 26.06 18.16 5.38
C HIS A 86 27.08 19.01 6.15
N ASP A 87 27.15 18.88 7.45
CA ASP A 87 27.93 19.71 8.38
C ASP A 87 29.43 19.84 8.00
N GLY A 88 30.04 18.77 7.50
CA GLY A 88 31.41 18.76 7.01
C GLY A 88 31.66 19.71 5.83
N HIS A 89 30.61 20.21 5.18
CA HIS A 89 30.69 21.12 4.04
C HIS A 89 30.18 22.53 4.32
N LEU A 90 29.71 22.80 5.55
CA LEU A 90 29.15 24.09 5.97
C LEU A 90 30.07 25.27 5.67
N ILE A 91 31.36 25.19 6.05
CA ILE A 91 32.32 26.28 5.85
C ILE A 91 32.58 26.51 4.36
N ALA A 92 32.67 25.48 3.57
CA ALA A 92 32.89 25.60 2.13
C ALA A 92 31.69 26.29 1.45
N ALA A 93 30.46 25.89 1.80
CA ALA A 93 29.24 26.53 1.32
C ALA A 93 29.11 28.00 1.73
N ALA A 94 29.40 28.31 3.00
CA ALA A 94 29.44 29.70 3.48
C ALA A 94 30.47 30.56 2.71
N THR A 95 31.68 30.03 2.53
CA THR A 95 32.76 30.74 1.82
C THR A 95 32.40 30.97 0.34
N CYS A 96 31.77 29.98 -0.31
CA CYS A 96 31.32 30.12 -1.69
C CYS A 96 30.23 31.20 -1.81
N TRP A 97 29.21 31.16 -0.95
CA TRP A 97 28.14 32.18 -0.92
C TRP A 97 28.70 33.60 -0.71
N ASP A 98 29.54 33.77 0.31
CA ASP A 98 30.13 35.07 0.64
C ASP A 98 31.06 35.58 -0.48
N GLY A 99 31.75 34.69 -1.19
CA GLY A 99 32.62 35.05 -2.32
C GLY A 99 31.86 35.49 -3.57
N MET A 100 30.66 34.99 -3.79
CA MET A 100 29.81 35.39 -4.92
C MET A 100 29.02 36.66 -4.65
N GLY A 101 28.79 36.98 -3.37
CA GLY A 101 27.89 38.06 -2.95
C GLY A 101 26.39 37.66 -3.07
N ALA A 102 25.53 38.58 -2.63
CA ALA A 102 24.09 38.36 -2.67
C ALA A 102 23.55 38.47 -4.11
N PRO A 103 22.58 37.63 -4.52
CA PRO A 103 21.92 37.78 -5.81
C PRO A 103 21.16 39.11 -5.93
N ASP A 104 21.05 39.62 -7.15
CA ASP A 104 20.35 40.89 -7.41
C ASP A 104 18.84 40.79 -7.09
N SER A 105 18.27 39.63 -7.20
CA SER A 105 16.88 39.27 -6.89
C SER A 105 16.79 37.82 -6.47
N PHE A 106 15.86 37.48 -5.57
CA PHE A 106 15.51 36.08 -5.21
C PHE A 106 14.39 35.51 -6.07
N GLU A 107 14.06 36.20 -7.17
CA GLU A 107 12.96 35.83 -8.08
C GLU A 107 13.48 35.62 -9.51
N GLY A 108 12.82 34.70 -10.23
CA GLY A 108 13.01 34.51 -11.65
C GLY A 108 14.43 34.15 -12.08
N GLU A 109 14.80 34.56 -13.29
CA GLU A 109 16.09 34.25 -13.92
C GLU A 109 17.34 34.72 -13.10
N SER A 110 17.22 35.77 -12.32
CA SER A 110 18.37 36.28 -11.52
C SER A 110 18.78 35.29 -10.45
N PHE A 111 17.82 34.78 -9.68
CA PHE A 111 18.12 33.80 -8.63
C PHE A 111 18.47 32.42 -9.22
N HIS A 112 17.85 32.06 -10.33
CA HIS A 112 18.18 30.84 -11.08
C HIS A 112 19.65 30.86 -11.53
N ARG A 113 20.10 31.94 -12.14
CA ARG A 113 21.51 32.11 -12.55
C ARG A 113 22.44 32.04 -11.34
N PHE A 114 22.14 32.77 -10.29
CA PHE A 114 22.93 32.71 -9.05
C PHE A 114 23.01 31.29 -8.49
N SER A 115 21.91 30.57 -8.45
CA SER A 115 21.85 29.19 -7.95
C SER A 115 22.72 28.26 -8.77
N LYS A 116 22.67 28.36 -10.10
CA LYS A 116 23.51 27.59 -11.02
C LYS A 116 25.00 27.91 -10.82
N GLU A 117 25.34 29.20 -10.75
CA GLU A 117 26.71 29.65 -10.51
C GLU A 117 27.22 29.19 -9.14
N PHE A 118 26.38 29.23 -8.11
CA PHE A 118 26.69 28.75 -6.77
C PHE A 118 26.99 27.24 -6.78
N VAL A 119 26.08 26.40 -7.32
CA VAL A 119 26.27 24.94 -7.38
C VAL A 119 27.53 24.58 -8.16
N GLY A 120 27.81 25.27 -9.29
CA GLY A 120 29.04 25.10 -10.06
C GLY A 120 30.31 25.43 -9.27
N ALA A 121 30.40 26.64 -8.73
CA ALA A 121 31.56 27.09 -7.95
C ALA A 121 31.78 26.23 -6.69
N PHE A 122 30.71 25.85 -6.02
CA PHE A 122 30.77 24.96 -4.87
C PHE A 122 31.23 23.55 -5.24
N GLY A 123 30.73 22.98 -6.34
CA GLY A 123 31.15 21.68 -6.87
C GLY A 123 32.64 21.65 -7.25
N ASP A 124 33.11 22.66 -7.97
CA ASP A 124 34.52 22.81 -8.34
C ASP A 124 35.41 22.89 -7.10
N SER A 125 35.04 23.72 -6.12
CA SER A 125 35.76 23.85 -4.84
C SER A 125 35.85 22.52 -4.08
N LEU A 126 34.83 21.67 -4.16
CA LEU A 126 34.83 20.35 -3.53
C LEU A 126 35.71 19.36 -4.27
N LEU A 127 35.58 19.28 -5.60
CA LEU A 127 36.34 18.35 -6.42
C LEU A 127 37.83 18.65 -6.38
N ASP A 128 38.24 19.90 -6.47
CA ASP A 128 39.66 20.32 -6.41
C ASP A 128 40.34 19.96 -5.08
N ARG A 129 39.56 19.96 -3.98
CA ARG A 129 40.10 19.66 -2.64
C ARG A 129 40.09 18.17 -2.30
N LEU A 130 39.16 17.41 -2.87
CA LEU A 130 38.89 16.03 -2.50
C LEU A 130 39.52 15.02 -3.45
N LEU A 131 39.74 15.36 -4.72
CA LEU A 131 40.32 14.44 -5.68
C LEU A 131 41.87 14.51 -5.64
N SER A 132 42.49 13.38 -5.31
CA SER A 132 43.90 13.14 -5.41
C SER A 132 44.16 12.01 -6.41
N PRO A 133 45.23 12.06 -7.20
CA PRO A 133 45.59 10.99 -8.14
C PRO A 133 45.73 9.60 -7.49
N GLU A 134 45.97 9.56 -6.18
CA GLU A 134 46.13 8.32 -5.43
C GLU A 134 44.76 7.62 -5.22
N LEU A 135 43.64 8.36 -5.19
CA LEU A 135 42.31 7.82 -4.97
C LEU A 135 41.80 6.97 -6.14
N SER A 136 42.28 7.21 -7.35
CA SER A 136 41.89 6.44 -8.52
C SER A 136 42.35 4.97 -8.47
N SER A 137 43.39 4.68 -7.68
CA SER A 137 43.96 3.33 -7.51
C SER A 137 43.48 2.63 -6.23
N VAL A 138 42.81 3.35 -5.30
CA VAL A 138 42.33 2.79 -4.04
C VAL A 138 40.89 2.28 -4.20
N HIS A 139 40.67 0.97 -3.99
CA HIS A 139 39.33 0.38 -4.00
C HIS A 139 38.54 0.77 -2.75
N SER A 140 37.31 1.16 -2.93
CA SER A 140 36.40 1.39 -1.82
C SER A 140 35.93 0.08 -1.20
N ALA A 141 36.06 -0.05 0.12
CA ALA A 141 35.56 -1.22 0.87
C ALA A 141 34.05 -1.13 1.21
N GLU A 142 33.48 0.08 1.17
CA GLU A 142 32.06 0.31 1.55
C GLU A 142 31.10 0.09 0.38
N VAL A 143 31.61 -0.03 -0.84
CA VAL A 143 30.82 -0.11 -2.07
C VAL A 143 31.18 -1.40 -2.81
N ILE A 144 30.44 -1.66 -3.87
CA ILE A 144 30.63 -2.82 -4.73
C ILE A 144 32.13 -3.01 -5.07
N PRO A 145 32.67 -4.24 -4.97
CA PRO A 145 34.03 -4.54 -5.40
C PRO A 145 34.33 -3.97 -6.80
N ARG A 146 35.53 -3.47 -7.03
CA ARG A 146 36.01 -2.82 -8.26
C ARG A 146 35.65 -1.33 -8.40
N ARG A 147 34.99 -0.71 -7.44
CA ARG A 147 34.85 0.76 -7.41
C ARG A 147 36.04 1.38 -6.67
N THR A 148 36.57 2.43 -7.24
CA THR A 148 37.64 3.20 -6.59
C THR A 148 37.08 4.19 -5.59
N ALA A 149 37.88 4.60 -4.62
CA ALA A 149 37.52 5.65 -3.67
C ALA A 149 37.17 6.96 -4.38
N GLU A 150 37.81 7.26 -5.52
CA GLU A 150 37.50 8.40 -6.36
C GLU A 150 36.05 8.35 -6.89
N ILE A 151 35.63 7.22 -7.47
CA ILE A 151 34.27 7.03 -7.99
C ILE A 151 33.24 7.17 -6.87
N HIS A 152 33.51 6.56 -5.70
CA HIS A 152 32.64 6.71 -4.55
C HIS A 152 32.50 8.17 -4.12
N LEU A 153 33.61 8.90 -4.06
CA LEU A 153 33.63 10.31 -3.69
C LEU A 153 32.84 11.18 -4.69
N LYS A 154 33.05 10.97 -6.00
CA LYS A 154 32.31 11.68 -7.05
C LYS A 154 30.80 11.50 -6.91
N ARG A 155 30.33 10.28 -6.63
CA ARG A 155 28.91 9.99 -6.40
C ARG A 155 28.37 10.70 -5.17
N ARG A 156 29.10 10.72 -4.05
CA ARG A 156 28.69 11.45 -2.86
C ARG A 156 28.64 12.95 -3.12
N THR A 157 29.58 13.49 -3.88
CA THR A 157 29.57 14.90 -4.28
C THR A 157 28.36 15.20 -5.18
N ALA A 158 28.06 14.38 -6.17
CA ALA A 158 26.85 14.56 -7.01
C ALA A 158 25.58 14.60 -6.17
N ARG A 159 25.39 13.68 -5.22
CA ARG A 159 24.26 13.71 -4.28
C ARG A 159 24.19 14.98 -3.46
N LEU A 160 25.32 15.45 -2.93
CA LEU A 160 25.42 16.71 -2.20
C LEU A 160 24.99 17.90 -3.08
N LEU A 161 25.37 17.94 -4.34
CA LEU A 161 24.99 19.00 -5.27
C LEU A 161 23.49 18.94 -5.61
N ILE A 162 22.90 17.74 -5.75
CA ILE A 162 21.43 17.58 -5.87
C ILE A 162 20.73 18.15 -4.65
N ASP A 163 21.12 17.75 -3.44
CA ASP A 163 20.53 18.24 -2.20
C ASP A 163 20.67 19.76 -2.07
N THR A 164 21.81 20.31 -2.47
CA THR A 164 22.05 21.77 -2.50
C THR A 164 21.13 22.47 -3.49
N THR A 165 20.95 21.92 -4.69
CA THR A 165 20.03 22.44 -5.71
C THR A 165 18.59 22.46 -5.20
N LEU A 166 18.13 21.37 -4.57
CA LEU A 166 16.80 21.30 -3.99
C LEU A 166 16.62 22.33 -2.86
N CYS A 167 17.66 22.57 -2.05
CA CYS A 167 17.64 23.63 -1.04
C CYS A 167 17.44 25.02 -1.68
N LEU A 168 18.20 25.35 -2.71
CA LEU A 168 18.09 26.64 -3.40
C LEU A 168 16.72 26.80 -4.08
N ARG A 169 16.17 25.74 -4.69
CA ARG A 169 14.81 25.76 -5.23
C ARG A 169 13.76 26.04 -4.14
N ARG A 170 13.88 25.42 -2.94
CA ARG A 170 12.97 25.72 -1.82
C ARG A 170 13.04 27.20 -1.42
N ILE A 171 14.22 27.78 -1.36
CA ILE A 171 14.41 29.20 -1.09
C ILE A 171 13.69 30.05 -2.14
N ALA A 172 13.81 29.70 -3.43
CA ALA A 172 13.12 30.37 -4.53
C ALA A 172 11.59 30.30 -4.38
N HIS A 173 11.04 29.10 -4.19
CA HIS A 173 9.59 28.92 -3.98
C HIS A 173 9.08 29.69 -2.75
N HIS A 174 9.79 29.59 -1.63
CA HIS A 174 9.44 30.34 -0.41
C HIS A 174 9.43 31.85 -0.63
N SER A 175 10.39 32.36 -1.40
CA SER A 175 10.50 33.80 -1.72
C SER A 175 9.43 34.28 -2.70
N SER A 176 8.83 33.39 -3.49
CA SER A 176 7.81 33.72 -4.50
C SER A 176 6.37 33.62 -4.01
N ILE A 177 6.15 33.29 -2.74
CA ILE A 177 4.82 33.15 -2.16
C ILE A 177 4.05 34.46 -2.23
N THR A 178 2.87 34.43 -2.84
CA THR A 178 2.01 35.59 -3.02
C THR A 178 1.16 35.87 -1.77
N LEU A 179 0.68 37.12 -1.68
CA LEU A 179 -0.27 37.52 -0.63
C LEU A 179 -1.57 36.68 -0.73
N GLU A 180 -2.07 36.41 -1.96
CA GLU A 180 -3.26 35.61 -2.19
C GLU A 180 -3.10 34.19 -1.63
N GLN A 181 -1.98 33.52 -1.92
CA GLN A 181 -1.70 32.20 -1.36
C GLN A 181 -1.69 32.21 0.17
N ARG A 182 -1.05 33.23 0.77
CA ARG A 182 -1.01 33.36 2.23
C ARG A 182 -2.42 33.58 2.82
N MET A 183 -3.26 34.38 2.17
CA MET A 183 -4.65 34.57 2.56
C MET A 183 -5.46 33.27 2.48
N ASP A 184 -5.26 32.49 1.45
CA ASP A 184 -5.92 31.19 1.32
C ASP A 184 -5.46 30.19 2.39
N TRP A 185 -4.18 30.15 2.72
CA TRP A 185 -3.68 29.34 3.83
C TRP A 185 -4.27 29.76 5.16
N GLN A 186 -4.33 31.07 5.43
CA GLN A 186 -4.97 31.57 6.68
C GLN A 186 -6.42 31.13 6.76
N ARG A 187 -7.17 31.23 5.65
CA ARG A 187 -8.56 30.76 5.57
C ARG A 187 -8.68 29.25 5.88
N MET A 188 -7.83 28.44 5.29
CA MET A 188 -7.84 26.98 5.50
C MET A 188 -7.40 26.59 6.91
N MET A 189 -6.38 27.25 7.46
CA MET A 189 -5.94 27.02 8.83
C MET A 189 -7.02 27.42 9.86
N THR A 190 -7.66 28.57 9.67
CA THR A 190 -8.81 29.00 10.49
C THR A 190 -9.96 27.99 10.45
N ARG A 191 -10.32 27.53 9.24
CA ARG A 191 -11.35 26.48 9.08
C ARG A 191 -10.95 25.20 9.79
N THR A 192 -9.73 24.75 9.66
CA THR A 192 -9.21 23.54 10.31
C THR A 192 -9.26 23.66 11.82
N ARG A 193 -8.86 24.80 12.38
CA ARG A 193 -8.92 25.08 13.82
C ARG A 193 -10.35 25.09 14.32
N ALA A 194 -11.30 25.70 13.58
CA ALA A 194 -12.71 25.69 13.91
C ALA A 194 -13.30 24.25 13.90
N VAL A 195 -12.90 23.42 12.92
CA VAL A 195 -13.27 21.99 12.90
C VAL A 195 -12.73 21.27 14.14
N ASP A 196 -11.47 21.50 14.50
CA ASP A 196 -10.82 20.91 15.69
C ASP A 196 -11.55 21.27 17.00
N GLU A 197 -11.99 22.53 17.15
CA GLU A 197 -12.72 23.02 18.32
C GLU A 197 -14.10 22.37 18.42
N HIS A 198 -14.81 22.26 17.31
CA HIS A 198 -16.08 21.51 17.26
C HIS A 198 -15.90 20.03 17.55
N LEU A 199 -14.87 19.39 17.01
CA LEU A 199 -14.58 17.99 17.32
C LEU A 199 -14.26 17.79 18.80
N LYS A 200 -13.52 18.70 19.42
CA LYS A 200 -13.27 18.67 20.86
C LYS A 200 -14.56 18.68 21.67
N ASP A 201 -15.51 19.58 21.32
CA ASP A 201 -16.81 19.65 21.97
C ASP A 201 -17.66 18.39 21.71
N LEU A 202 -17.74 17.93 20.46
CA LEU A 202 -18.47 16.72 20.08
C LEU A 202 -17.95 15.48 20.82
N PHE A 203 -16.64 15.34 20.97
CA PHE A 203 -16.07 14.21 21.70
C PHE A 203 -16.30 14.27 23.21
N ALA A 204 -16.39 15.49 23.77
CA ALA A 204 -16.65 15.68 25.19
C ALA A 204 -18.14 15.50 25.56
N ASN A 205 -19.04 16.04 24.76
CA ASN A 205 -20.46 16.13 25.04
C ASN A 205 -21.32 15.11 24.31
N GLY A 206 -20.83 14.63 23.13
CA GLY A 206 -21.56 13.71 22.28
C GLY A 206 -22.76 14.34 21.57
N ILE A 207 -23.43 13.51 20.78
CA ILE A 207 -24.74 13.81 20.16
C ILE A 207 -25.74 12.71 20.53
N GLU A 208 -27.02 12.97 20.39
CA GLU A 208 -28.07 11.98 20.67
C GLU A 208 -27.94 10.77 19.72
N ALA A 209 -27.85 9.59 20.32
CA ALA A 209 -27.85 8.30 19.60
C ALA A 209 -29.27 7.77 19.41
N PRO A 210 -29.50 6.81 18.45
CA PRO A 210 -30.84 6.27 18.18
C PRO A 210 -31.52 5.60 19.40
N ASP A 211 -30.75 5.13 20.36
CA ASP A 211 -31.22 4.50 21.59
C ASP A 211 -31.52 5.50 22.71
N GLY A 212 -31.42 6.80 22.46
CA GLY A 212 -31.55 7.89 23.42
C GLY A 212 -30.34 8.11 24.32
N GLY A 213 -29.26 7.39 24.10
CA GLY A 213 -27.98 7.62 24.76
C GLY A 213 -27.17 8.76 24.12
N SER A 214 -25.94 8.99 24.60
CA SER A 214 -25.00 9.93 24.02
C SER A 214 -23.89 9.18 23.26
N PHE A 215 -23.63 9.59 22.03
CA PHE A 215 -22.51 9.08 21.22
C PHE A 215 -21.48 10.19 21.00
N GLY A 216 -20.28 10.04 21.58
CA GLY A 216 -19.20 11.01 21.48
C GLY A 216 -18.35 10.87 20.22
N GLY A 217 -18.59 9.87 19.39
CA GLY A 217 -17.76 9.58 18.24
C GLY A 217 -16.33 9.17 18.62
N LYS A 218 -15.44 9.21 17.65
CA LYS A 218 -14.00 9.02 17.84
C LYS A 218 -13.24 9.70 16.71
N GLY A 219 -12.15 10.37 17.05
CA GLY A 219 -11.31 11.00 16.03
C GLY A 219 -10.09 11.67 16.59
N PHE A 220 -9.50 12.51 15.76
CA PHE A 220 -8.21 13.14 16.00
C PHE A 220 -8.25 14.59 15.53
N ARG A 221 -7.43 15.44 16.11
CA ARG A 221 -7.37 16.86 15.84
C ARG A 221 -5.99 17.27 15.33
N SER A 222 -5.93 18.42 14.62
CA SER A 222 -4.73 18.95 13.97
C SER A 222 -4.06 20.07 14.75
N THR A 223 -4.54 20.39 15.96
CA THR A 223 -4.16 21.59 16.72
C THR A 223 -2.63 21.79 16.77
N TRP A 224 -2.14 22.94 16.28
CA TRP A 224 -0.76 23.38 16.04
C TRP A 224 -0.05 22.72 14.84
N GLN A 225 -0.76 21.89 14.05
CA GLN A 225 -0.22 21.25 12.84
C GLN A 225 -0.94 21.74 11.57
N GLU A 226 -1.72 22.82 11.66
CA GLU A 226 -2.53 23.34 10.55
C GLU A 226 -1.71 23.88 9.38
N GLY A 227 -0.43 24.23 9.58
CA GLY A 227 0.46 24.73 8.52
C GLY A 227 0.56 23.80 7.30
N ILE A 228 0.28 22.49 7.48
CA ILE A 228 0.28 21.49 6.40
C ILE A 228 -0.73 21.81 5.27
N VAL A 229 -1.74 22.65 5.50
CA VAL A 229 -2.70 23.07 4.46
C VAL A 229 -2.01 23.65 3.22
N ALA A 230 -0.85 24.27 3.40
CA ALA A 230 -0.11 24.91 2.33
C ALA A 230 0.46 23.93 1.30
N CYS A 231 0.63 22.64 1.64
CA CYS A 231 1.05 21.59 0.71
C CYS A 231 0.12 21.51 -0.51
N ALA A 232 -1.19 21.64 -0.29
CA ALA A 232 -2.20 21.52 -1.34
C ALA A 232 -2.06 22.57 -2.44
N SER A 233 -1.52 23.75 -2.11
CA SER A 233 -1.28 24.84 -3.10
C SER A 233 -0.19 24.50 -4.12
N ALA A 234 0.68 23.53 -3.80
CA ALA A 234 1.69 23.02 -4.71
C ALA A 234 1.21 21.81 -5.53
N MET A 235 -0.03 21.34 -5.31
CA MET A 235 -0.55 20.09 -5.87
C MET A 235 -1.68 20.36 -6.88
N ARG A 236 -1.85 19.45 -7.84
CA ARG A 236 -2.99 19.40 -8.75
C ARG A 236 -4.15 18.72 -8.06
N ARG A 237 -5.07 19.49 -7.48
CA ARG A 237 -6.19 18.94 -6.73
C ARG A 237 -7.31 18.46 -7.66
N ALA A 238 -7.97 17.36 -7.30
CA ALA A 238 -9.09 16.82 -8.08
C ALA A 238 -10.30 17.78 -8.20
N VAL A 239 -10.44 18.67 -7.22
CA VAL A 239 -11.54 19.67 -7.20
C VAL A 239 -11.33 20.84 -8.15
N ASP A 240 -10.10 21.05 -8.64
CA ASP A 240 -9.74 22.17 -9.54
C ASP A 240 -9.73 21.77 -11.03
N ILE A 241 -9.91 20.49 -11.34
CA ILE A 241 -9.82 19.95 -12.69
C ILE A 241 -11.12 19.25 -13.11
N SER A 242 -11.30 19.08 -14.41
CA SER A 242 -12.49 18.41 -14.95
C SER A 242 -12.55 16.92 -14.53
N THR A 243 -13.74 16.35 -14.51
CA THR A 243 -13.97 14.95 -14.15
C THR A 243 -13.14 13.99 -15.03
N ASP A 244 -13.01 14.29 -16.32
CA ASP A 244 -12.27 13.47 -17.28
C ASP A 244 -10.74 13.47 -16.99
N GLU A 245 -10.24 14.55 -16.37
CA GLU A 245 -8.82 14.70 -16.02
C GLU A 245 -8.48 14.25 -14.58
N ARG A 246 -9.46 13.85 -13.78
CA ARG A 246 -9.24 13.44 -12.36
C ARG A 246 -8.22 12.33 -12.20
N HIS A 247 -8.06 11.48 -13.21
CA HIS A 247 -7.01 10.44 -13.21
C HIS A 247 -5.58 11.02 -13.12
N ARG A 248 -5.39 12.33 -13.40
CA ARG A 248 -4.13 13.05 -13.29
C ARG A 248 -3.99 13.86 -12.00
N ALA A 249 -5.04 13.91 -11.16
CA ALA A 249 -4.97 14.61 -9.88
C ALA A 249 -3.89 14.01 -8.99
N ASP A 250 -3.13 14.85 -8.30
CA ASP A 250 -2.16 14.40 -7.32
C ASP A 250 -2.87 13.75 -6.13
N VAL A 251 -2.20 12.82 -5.45
CA VAL A 251 -2.77 12.01 -4.39
C VAL A 251 -2.07 12.30 -3.06
N ILE A 252 -2.85 12.42 -2.00
CA ILE A 252 -2.34 12.42 -0.63
C ILE A 252 -2.76 11.13 0.10
N ALA A 253 -1.88 10.65 0.98
CA ALA A 253 -2.17 9.61 1.96
C ALA A 253 -2.03 10.19 3.37
N PRO A 254 -3.01 10.98 3.83
CA PRO A 254 -2.89 11.72 5.09
C PRO A 254 -2.88 10.78 6.29
N MET A 255 -2.29 11.21 7.39
CA MET A 255 -2.63 10.66 8.69
C MET A 255 -4.05 11.08 9.08
N ILE A 256 -4.67 10.36 10.00
CA ILE A 256 -6.01 10.71 10.49
C ILE A 256 -6.05 12.11 11.14
N ARG A 257 -4.91 12.60 11.65
CA ARG A 257 -4.79 13.95 12.22
C ARG A 257 -4.51 15.04 11.19
N ASP A 258 -4.22 14.71 9.93
CA ASP A 258 -3.95 15.68 8.86
C ASP A 258 -5.26 16.25 8.28
N VAL A 259 -6.20 16.62 9.18
CA VAL A 259 -7.51 17.19 8.83
C VAL A 259 -7.33 18.42 7.93
N GLY A 260 -6.36 19.28 8.26
CA GLY A 260 -6.06 20.47 7.48
C GLY A 260 -5.63 20.15 6.05
N LEU A 261 -4.78 19.16 5.85
CA LEU A 261 -4.37 18.74 4.50
C LEU A 261 -5.56 18.16 3.70
N ALA A 262 -6.40 17.35 4.34
CA ALA A 262 -7.61 16.80 3.70
C ALA A 262 -8.59 17.91 3.30
N ILE A 263 -8.81 18.90 4.17
CA ILE A 263 -9.63 20.10 3.89
C ILE A 263 -9.04 20.88 2.70
N ALA A 264 -7.74 21.11 2.69
CA ALA A 264 -7.07 21.83 1.62
C ALA A 264 -7.14 21.10 0.27
N MET A 265 -7.18 19.76 0.28
CA MET A 265 -7.42 18.94 -0.93
C MET A 265 -8.91 18.88 -1.35
N GLY A 266 -9.81 19.52 -0.60
CA GLY A 266 -11.22 19.69 -0.96
C GLY A 266 -12.21 18.87 -0.15
N GLN A 267 -11.79 18.21 0.93
CA GLN A 267 -12.73 17.59 1.88
C GLN A 267 -13.44 18.67 2.68
N THR A 268 -14.76 18.58 2.84
CA THR A 268 -15.54 19.57 3.56
C THR A 268 -15.56 19.28 5.07
N ALA A 269 -15.86 20.30 5.90
CA ALA A 269 -16.07 20.12 7.33
C ALA A 269 -17.20 19.11 7.62
N LEU A 270 -18.26 19.13 6.81
CA LEU A 270 -19.36 18.18 6.91
C LEU A 270 -18.91 16.73 6.71
N GLU A 271 -18.06 16.46 5.69
CA GLU A 271 -17.49 15.13 5.45
C GLU A 271 -16.58 14.67 6.61
N VAL A 272 -15.81 15.57 7.22
CA VAL A 272 -14.99 15.27 8.40
C VAL A 272 -15.90 14.91 9.58
N PHE A 273 -16.88 15.74 9.91
CA PHE A 273 -17.79 15.51 11.02
C PHE A 273 -18.60 14.23 10.83
N SER A 274 -19.18 14.02 9.64
CA SER A 274 -19.99 12.82 9.38
C SER A 274 -19.20 11.53 9.51
N SER A 275 -17.91 11.52 9.13
CA SER A 275 -17.05 10.36 9.30
C SER A 275 -16.73 10.09 10.77
N GLN A 276 -16.29 11.10 11.52
CA GLN A 276 -15.87 10.92 12.91
C GLN A 276 -17.06 10.72 13.88
N MET A 277 -18.26 11.15 13.48
CA MET A 277 -19.50 10.96 14.22
C MET A 277 -20.39 9.82 13.68
N GLY A 278 -19.88 9.02 12.74
CA GLY A 278 -20.53 7.78 12.27
C GLY A 278 -21.87 7.98 11.57
N LYS A 279 -22.07 9.11 10.87
CA LYS A 279 -23.35 9.43 10.21
C LYS A 279 -23.48 8.79 8.82
N SER A 280 -24.73 8.60 8.36
CA SER A 280 -25.06 7.95 7.08
C SER A 280 -24.49 8.62 5.85
N GLY A 281 -24.20 9.93 5.89
CA GLY A 281 -23.58 10.70 4.82
C GLY A 281 -22.05 10.59 4.76
N SER A 282 -21.41 9.80 5.64
CA SER A 282 -19.96 9.57 5.62
C SER A 282 -19.54 8.88 4.32
N TYR A 283 -18.35 9.23 3.81
CA TYR A 283 -17.72 8.54 2.67
C TYR A 283 -17.40 7.06 2.98
N MET A 284 -17.29 6.71 4.26
CA MET A 284 -17.08 5.34 4.74
C MET A 284 -18.40 4.53 4.70
N ASN A 285 -18.88 4.24 3.48
CA ASN A 285 -20.20 3.66 3.21
C ASN A 285 -20.17 2.36 2.38
N GLY A 286 -18.98 1.84 2.05
CA GLY A 286 -18.83 0.62 1.25
C GLY A 286 -19.35 0.75 -0.19
N GLY A 287 -19.47 1.97 -0.72
CA GLY A 287 -20.07 2.23 -2.03
C GLY A 287 -21.60 2.23 -2.05
N HIS A 288 -22.27 2.19 -0.88
CA HIS A 288 -23.73 2.19 -0.75
C HIS A 288 -24.20 3.53 -0.17
N GLU A 289 -24.98 4.28 -0.93
CA GLU A 289 -25.52 5.56 -0.47
C GLU A 289 -26.34 5.38 0.81
N GLY A 290 -26.13 6.25 1.79
CA GLY A 290 -26.82 6.19 3.08
C GLY A 290 -26.28 5.15 4.07
N ALA A 291 -25.28 4.34 3.70
CA ALA A 291 -24.68 3.31 4.55
C ALA A 291 -23.37 3.78 5.23
N GLY A 292 -23.16 5.08 5.40
CA GLY A 292 -22.00 5.67 6.06
C GLY A 292 -21.80 5.20 7.50
N GLY A 293 -20.71 5.67 8.13
CA GLY A 293 -20.41 5.33 9.52
C GLY A 293 -19.73 3.98 9.74
N ARG A 294 -19.31 3.30 8.66
CA ARG A 294 -18.57 2.01 8.77
C ARG A 294 -17.18 2.18 9.37
N ASP A 295 -16.59 3.34 9.20
CA ASP A 295 -15.28 3.70 9.74
C ASP A 295 -15.23 5.18 10.07
N LEU A 296 -14.37 5.54 11.03
CA LEU A 296 -14.21 6.90 11.54
C LEU A 296 -13.24 7.76 10.71
N HIS A 297 -12.48 7.13 9.78
CA HIS A 297 -11.39 7.82 9.11
C HIS A 297 -11.90 8.86 8.09
N ILE A 298 -11.14 9.95 7.98
CA ILE A 298 -11.31 10.95 6.93
C ILE A 298 -10.82 10.39 5.59
N GLY A 299 -11.00 11.14 4.52
CA GLY A 299 -10.52 10.78 3.18
C GLY A 299 -11.67 10.62 2.20
N ASN A 300 -11.33 10.80 0.93
CA ASN A 300 -12.25 10.65 -0.20
C ASN A 300 -11.41 10.45 -1.46
N TRP A 301 -11.42 9.22 -1.98
CA TRP A 301 -10.60 8.84 -3.14
C TRP A 301 -10.92 9.69 -4.38
N ASP A 302 -12.18 10.10 -4.57
CA ASP A 302 -12.58 10.94 -5.70
C ASP A 302 -11.95 12.34 -5.67
N LYS A 303 -11.45 12.75 -4.50
CA LYS A 303 -10.73 14.01 -4.27
C LYS A 303 -9.20 13.83 -4.23
N GLY A 304 -8.71 12.63 -4.54
CA GLY A 304 -7.28 12.30 -4.44
C GLY A 304 -6.79 12.11 -2.99
N ILE A 305 -7.69 11.80 -2.06
CA ILE A 305 -7.37 11.61 -0.64
C ILE A 305 -7.57 10.15 -0.30
N LEU A 306 -6.47 9.38 -0.20
CA LEU A 306 -6.53 7.98 0.23
C LEU A 306 -6.97 7.91 1.68
N PRO A 307 -8.10 7.22 1.99
CA PRO A 307 -8.53 7.07 3.37
C PRO A 307 -7.46 6.40 4.25
N PRO A 308 -7.01 7.05 5.33
CA PRO A 308 -6.02 6.47 6.23
C PRO A 308 -6.56 5.26 6.99
N THR A 309 -5.66 4.58 7.70
CA THR A 309 -5.93 3.41 8.52
C THR A 309 -5.37 3.60 9.93
N ALA A 310 -5.93 2.90 10.92
CA ALA A 310 -5.36 2.89 12.26
C ALA A 310 -4.06 2.08 12.35
N PRO A 311 -3.94 0.87 11.75
CA PRO A 311 -2.66 0.20 11.64
C PRO A 311 -1.72 1.00 10.71
N LEU A 312 -0.56 1.36 11.24
CA LEU A 312 0.45 2.12 10.51
C LEU A 312 1.54 1.16 9.98
N PRO A 313 2.15 1.44 8.83
CA PRO A 313 2.02 2.57 7.89
C PRO A 313 1.25 2.23 6.60
N ILE A 314 0.15 1.51 6.67
CA ILE A 314 -0.61 1.00 5.51
C ILE A 314 -0.77 2.06 4.41
N ALA A 315 -1.22 3.28 4.78
CA ALA A 315 -1.52 4.30 3.80
C ALA A 315 -0.28 4.70 2.96
N SER A 316 0.89 4.89 3.59
CA SER A 316 2.13 5.25 2.87
C SER A 316 2.64 4.09 2.01
N ALA A 317 2.60 2.85 2.52
CA ALA A 317 3.00 1.68 1.77
C ALA A 317 2.07 1.43 0.55
N THR A 318 0.76 1.59 0.73
CA THR A 318 -0.22 1.52 -0.38
C THR A 318 0.02 2.62 -1.42
N THR A 319 0.30 3.85 -0.98
CA THR A 319 0.57 4.98 -1.88
C THR A 319 1.81 4.75 -2.75
N THR A 320 2.80 4.01 -2.25
CA THR A 320 3.96 3.60 -3.05
C THR A 320 3.52 2.77 -4.28
N GLY A 321 2.50 1.93 -4.13
CA GLY A 321 1.89 1.19 -5.25
C GLY A 321 1.09 2.09 -6.20
N VAL A 322 0.37 3.11 -5.68
CA VAL A 322 -0.31 4.10 -6.54
C VAL A 322 0.71 4.87 -7.39
N ALA A 323 1.86 5.24 -6.79
CA ALA A 323 2.96 5.90 -7.49
C ALA A 323 3.60 4.98 -8.54
N LEU A 324 3.74 3.68 -8.24
CA LEU A 324 4.18 2.66 -9.19
C LEU A 324 3.24 2.58 -10.41
N ALA A 325 1.93 2.58 -10.18
CA ALA A 325 0.95 2.58 -11.26
C ALA A 325 1.06 3.84 -12.13
N ALA A 326 1.17 5.02 -11.52
CA ALA A 326 1.35 6.27 -12.25
C ALA A 326 2.60 6.24 -13.14
N SER A 327 3.73 5.75 -12.61
CA SER A 327 4.96 5.58 -13.36
C SER A 327 4.79 4.62 -14.54
N ARG A 328 4.19 3.44 -14.34
CA ARG A 328 4.00 2.44 -15.40
C ARG A 328 3.01 2.86 -16.48
N LEU A 329 1.96 3.57 -16.09
CA LEU A 329 0.94 4.09 -17.03
C LEU A 329 1.33 5.44 -17.64
N SER A 330 2.51 5.96 -17.31
CA SER A 330 3.00 7.27 -17.77
C SER A 330 2.01 8.41 -17.46
N VAL A 331 1.44 8.39 -16.26
CA VAL A 331 0.52 9.43 -15.77
C VAL A 331 1.31 10.42 -14.91
N ASP A 332 1.35 11.68 -15.33
CA ASP A 332 1.93 12.76 -14.53
C ASP A 332 1.11 12.98 -13.27
N ARG A 333 1.48 12.30 -12.20
CA ARG A 333 0.82 12.35 -10.89
C ARG A 333 1.85 12.31 -9.79
N PHE A 334 1.78 13.26 -8.90
CA PHE A 334 2.58 13.30 -7.68
C PHE A 334 1.84 12.69 -6.49
N HIS A 335 2.58 12.13 -5.55
CA HIS A 335 2.03 11.50 -4.37
C HIS A 335 2.73 12.05 -3.12
N LEU A 336 1.92 12.45 -2.12
CA LEU A 336 2.42 12.91 -0.83
C LEU A 336 1.92 11.97 0.28
N ALA A 337 2.84 11.38 1.02
CA ALA A 337 2.54 10.40 2.07
C ALA A 337 3.04 10.87 3.45
N PRO A 338 2.27 11.68 4.19
CA PRO A 338 2.57 12.04 5.56
C PRO A 338 2.52 10.84 6.51
N VAL A 339 3.46 10.79 7.45
CA VAL A 339 3.51 9.82 8.56
C VAL A 339 4.00 10.51 9.83
N GLY A 340 3.68 9.95 11.01
CA GLY A 340 4.27 10.41 12.27
C GLY A 340 5.65 9.81 12.51
N GLU A 341 6.43 10.43 13.41
CA GLU A 341 7.75 9.97 13.80
C GLU A 341 7.74 8.52 14.32
N GLY A 342 6.74 8.15 15.13
CA GLY A 342 6.59 6.78 15.62
C GLY A 342 6.32 5.77 14.50
N CYS A 343 5.50 6.13 13.52
CA CYS A 343 5.23 5.31 12.33
C CYS A 343 6.50 5.03 11.53
N SER A 344 7.42 5.98 11.47
CA SER A 344 8.70 5.84 10.76
C SER A 344 9.64 4.77 11.35
N SER A 345 9.26 4.14 12.46
CA SER A 345 9.99 3.02 13.08
C SER A 345 9.51 1.65 12.59
N SER A 346 8.36 1.58 11.88
CA SER A 346 7.85 0.29 11.37
C SER A 346 8.65 -0.24 10.18
N GLY A 347 8.80 -1.57 10.09
CA GLY A 347 9.50 -2.22 8.98
C GLY A 347 8.89 -1.88 7.62
N GLU A 348 7.57 -1.91 7.51
CA GLU A 348 6.83 -1.63 6.27
C GLU A 348 7.08 -0.20 5.72
N PHE A 349 7.33 0.78 6.60
CA PHE A 349 7.69 2.13 6.17
C PHE A 349 9.09 2.16 5.53
N TRP A 350 10.05 1.44 6.11
CA TRP A 350 11.40 1.28 5.55
C TRP A 350 11.37 0.55 4.21
N GLU A 351 10.58 -0.51 4.10
CA GLU A 351 10.37 -1.26 2.87
C GLU A 351 9.75 -0.37 1.77
N ALA A 352 8.74 0.45 2.11
CA ALA A 352 8.10 1.38 1.19
C ALA A 352 9.08 2.45 0.66
N MET A 353 9.88 3.04 1.56
CA MET A 353 10.92 3.99 1.16
C MET A 353 11.98 3.33 0.28
N ASN A 354 12.42 2.10 0.64
CA ASN A 354 13.39 1.36 -0.15
C ASN A 354 12.86 1.08 -1.57
N LEU A 355 11.64 0.59 -1.70
CA LEU A 355 11.01 0.37 -3.01
C LEU A 355 10.93 1.67 -3.82
N ALA A 356 10.52 2.76 -3.19
CA ALA A 356 10.41 4.07 -3.82
C ALA A 356 11.77 4.56 -4.33
N GLY A 357 12.83 4.40 -3.52
CA GLY A 357 14.20 4.74 -3.91
C GLY A 357 14.75 3.85 -5.04
N VAL A 358 14.52 2.53 -4.95
CA VAL A 358 14.97 1.56 -5.98
C VAL A 358 14.30 1.83 -7.33
N ARG A 359 13.03 2.25 -7.34
CA ARG A 359 12.22 2.42 -8.56
C ARG A 359 12.09 3.89 -9.01
N GLY A 360 12.65 4.84 -8.27
CA GLY A 360 12.54 6.26 -8.60
C GLY A 360 11.08 6.73 -8.70
N LEU A 361 10.23 6.33 -7.75
CA LEU A 361 8.79 6.57 -7.84
C LEU A 361 8.43 8.05 -7.56
N PRO A 362 7.37 8.58 -8.21
CA PRO A 362 6.93 9.96 -8.03
C PRO A 362 6.17 10.17 -6.71
N ILE A 363 6.86 9.95 -5.57
CA ILE A 363 6.30 10.05 -4.22
C ILE A 363 7.23 10.85 -3.30
N SER A 364 6.66 11.68 -2.45
CA SER A 364 7.35 12.27 -1.30
C SER A 364 6.78 11.71 -0.01
N PHE A 365 7.65 11.19 0.83
CA PHE A 365 7.32 10.88 2.22
C PHE A 365 7.48 12.13 3.07
N MET A 366 6.59 12.31 4.07
CA MET A 366 6.69 13.43 4.99
C MET A 366 6.62 12.91 6.42
N ILE A 367 7.71 12.97 7.17
CA ILE A 367 7.73 12.57 8.58
C ILE A 367 7.44 13.80 9.43
N GLN A 368 6.26 13.83 10.06
CA GLN A 368 5.87 14.90 11.00
C GLN A 368 6.31 14.48 12.42
N ASN A 369 7.42 15.04 12.88
CA ASN A 369 7.89 14.87 14.24
C ASN A 369 7.14 15.84 15.17
N ASN A 370 6.05 15.39 15.76
CA ASN A 370 5.31 16.13 16.76
C ASN A 370 5.75 15.81 18.20
N GLN A 371 6.95 15.30 18.36
CA GLN A 371 7.72 15.03 19.59
C GLN A 371 7.25 13.80 20.38
N ILE A 372 6.10 13.20 20.06
CA ILE A 372 5.55 12.12 20.87
C ILE A 372 4.56 11.23 20.09
N ALA A 373 4.83 9.96 20.01
CA ALA A 373 3.94 8.94 19.46
C ALA A 373 3.06 8.36 20.58
N LEU A 374 1.78 8.73 20.63
CA LEU A 374 0.87 8.44 21.75
C LEU A 374 1.45 8.98 23.05
N ASP A 375 2.18 8.19 23.82
CA ASP A 375 2.79 8.48 25.10
C ASP A 375 4.32 8.33 25.11
N THR A 376 4.90 7.80 24.01
CA THR A 376 6.34 7.58 23.91
C THR A 376 7.02 8.76 23.23
N PHE A 377 7.91 9.44 23.95
CA PHE A 377 8.68 10.55 23.42
C PHE A 377 9.57 10.13 22.24
N VAL A 378 9.88 11.09 21.37
CA VAL A 378 10.70 10.89 20.16
C VAL A 378 12.02 10.18 20.44
N THR A 379 12.66 10.45 21.56
CA THR A 379 13.90 9.78 22.01
C THR A 379 13.75 8.28 22.27
N GLY A 380 12.52 7.81 22.49
CA GLY A 380 12.19 6.38 22.61
C GLY A 380 11.74 5.75 21.29
N GLN A 381 11.58 6.57 20.22
CA GLN A 381 11.09 6.11 18.92
C GLN A 381 12.19 5.98 17.86
N SER A 382 13.25 6.76 17.95
CA SER A 382 14.25 6.82 16.88
C SER A 382 15.65 7.00 17.45
N GLY A 383 16.61 6.25 16.88
CA GLY A 383 18.04 6.40 17.18
C GLY A 383 18.69 7.52 16.38
N VAL A 384 18.00 8.09 15.38
CA VAL A 384 18.50 9.29 14.68
C VAL A 384 17.81 10.53 15.23
N GLU A 385 18.56 11.59 15.40
CA GLU A 385 18.05 12.88 15.87
C GLU A 385 17.26 13.58 14.77
N THR A 386 17.72 13.48 13.53
CA THR A 386 17.09 14.10 12.37
C THR A 386 16.49 13.01 11.45
N PHE A 387 15.17 13.00 11.31
CA PHE A 387 14.48 11.96 10.53
C PHE A 387 14.82 12.00 9.03
N GLY A 388 15.33 13.09 8.50
CA GLY A 388 15.88 13.17 7.15
C GLY A 388 16.99 12.14 6.87
N ASP A 389 17.72 11.69 7.89
CA ASP A 389 18.76 10.65 7.76
C ASP A 389 18.18 9.31 7.28
N LYS A 390 16.91 9.04 7.61
CA LYS A 390 16.21 7.83 7.13
C LYS A 390 16.05 7.84 5.60
N GLY A 391 15.76 9.00 5.00
CA GLY A 391 15.71 9.16 3.54
C GLY A 391 17.08 8.92 2.90
N HIS A 392 18.12 9.52 3.43
CA HIS A 392 19.49 9.33 2.95
C HIS A 392 19.95 7.86 3.03
N ALA A 393 19.52 7.12 4.07
CA ALA A 393 19.81 5.69 4.19
C ALA A 393 19.20 4.86 3.05
N MET A 394 18.09 5.32 2.47
CA MET A 394 17.42 4.70 1.31
C MET A 394 17.81 5.34 -0.04
N GLY A 395 18.80 6.22 -0.06
CA GLY A 395 19.24 6.92 -1.27
C GLY A 395 18.27 8.01 -1.76
N ILE A 396 17.35 8.46 -0.91
CA ILE A 396 16.33 9.47 -1.19
C ILE A 396 16.80 10.82 -0.67
N PRO A 397 16.79 11.92 -1.47
CA PRO A 397 17.05 13.27 -0.99
C PRO A 397 16.10 13.65 0.15
N ALA A 398 16.64 14.30 1.18
CA ALA A 398 15.86 14.62 2.37
C ALA A 398 16.27 15.97 2.99
N TRP A 399 15.31 16.67 3.60
CA TRP A 399 15.54 17.92 4.31
C TRP A 399 14.56 18.11 5.47
N THR A 400 14.89 19.03 6.37
CA THR A 400 14.09 19.38 7.55
C THR A 400 13.44 20.74 7.36
N ILE A 401 12.19 20.90 7.81
CA ILE A 401 11.48 22.18 7.85
C ILE A 401 10.88 22.45 9.24
N ASP A 402 10.68 23.75 9.56
CA ASP A 402 9.90 24.19 10.70
C ASP A 402 8.41 24.11 10.36
N GLY A 403 7.66 23.23 11.03
CA GLY A 403 6.22 23.01 10.83
C GLY A 403 5.32 24.15 11.30
N SER A 404 5.87 25.21 11.90
CA SER A 404 5.13 26.42 12.22
C SER A 404 5.00 27.40 11.05
N ASP A 405 5.79 27.21 9.98
CA ASP A 405 5.76 28.06 8.77
C ASP A 405 5.04 27.36 7.60
N PRO A 406 3.81 27.76 7.24
CA PRO A 406 3.10 27.22 6.06
C PRO A 406 3.87 27.41 4.74
N GLY A 407 4.68 28.48 4.64
CA GLY A 407 5.49 28.73 3.44
C GLY A 407 6.54 27.65 3.19
N LEU A 408 7.11 27.06 4.24
CA LEU A 408 8.06 25.95 4.10
C LEU A 408 7.38 24.65 3.67
N PHE A 409 6.15 24.39 4.10
CA PHE A 409 5.34 23.28 3.59
C PHE A 409 5.08 23.42 2.09
N TYR A 410 4.63 24.60 1.66
CA TYR A 410 4.41 24.91 0.23
C TYR A 410 5.69 24.69 -0.58
N ALA A 411 6.76 25.39 -0.22
CA ALA A 411 8.02 25.36 -0.95
C ALA A 411 8.62 23.95 -1.04
N SER A 412 8.54 23.20 0.05
CA SER A 412 9.04 21.81 0.09
C SER A 412 8.21 20.88 -0.77
N THR A 413 6.89 21.01 -0.73
CA THR A 413 6.00 20.18 -1.56
C THR A 413 6.14 20.55 -3.05
N ALA A 414 6.29 21.83 -3.38
CA ALA A 414 6.50 22.27 -4.76
C ALA A 414 7.78 21.66 -5.35
N VAL A 415 8.91 21.74 -4.63
CA VAL A 415 10.18 21.15 -5.06
C VAL A 415 10.10 19.62 -5.14
N ALA A 416 9.49 18.97 -4.15
CA ALA A 416 9.32 17.52 -4.16
C ALA A 416 8.47 17.07 -5.37
N ARG A 417 7.41 17.81 -5.68
CA ARG A 417 6.55 17.54 -6.84
C ARG A 417 7.29 17.73 -8.17
N GLU A 418 8.00 18.84 -8.32
CA GLU A 418 8.84 19.08 -9.52
C GLU A 418 9.84 17.95 -9.70
N PHE A 419 10.62 17.65 -8.67
CA PHE A 419 11.63 16.58 -8.70
C PHE A 419 11.03 15.23 -9.10
N ALA A 420 9.87 14.89 -8.55
CA ALA A 420 9.16 13.65 -8.88
C ALA A 420 8.65 13.61 -10.32
N LEU A 421 8.02 14.69 -10.80
CA LEU A 421 7.45 14.76 -12.16
C LEU A 421 8.52 14.91 -13.26
N ASP A 422 9.69 15.45 -12.91
CA ASP A 422 10.87 15.45 -13.79
C ASP A 422 11.51 14.05 -13.93
N GLY A 423 10.94 13.03 -13.27
CA GLY A 423 11.46 11.66 -13.27
C GLY A 423 12.67 11.46 -12.37
N CYS A 424 12.93 12.41 -11.48
CA CYS A 424 14.08 12.40 -10.56
C CYS A 424 13.89 11.49 -9.34
N GLY A 425 12.69 10.96 -9.13
CA GLY A 425 12.39 9.98 -8.09
C GLY A 425 11.77 10.56 -6.83
N SER A 426 11.98 9.86 -5.72
CA SER A 426 11.33 10.13 -4.45
C SER A 426 12.09 11.14 -3.60
N THR A 427 11.40 11.80 -2.66
CA THR A 427 11.98 12.69 -1.65
C THR A 427 11.45 12.38 -0.26
N LEU A 428 12.13 12.87 0.79
CA LEU A 428 11.66 12.82 2.16
C LEU A 428 11.71 14.22 2.79
N ILE A 429 10.56 14.66 3.33
CA ILE A 429 10.43 15.91 4.07
C ILE A 429 10.32 15.58 5.55
N HIS A 430 11.25 16.02 6.37
CA HIS A 430 11.16 15.95 7.81
C HIS A 430 10.56 17.28 8.32
N VAL A 431 9.50 17.21 9.10
CA VAL A 431 8.79 18.37 9.68
C VAL A 431 8.95 18.34 11.18
N GLU A 432 9.63 19.32 11.74
CA GLU A 432 9.66 19.58 13.19
C GLU A 432 8.42 20.37 13.59
N THR A 433 7.62 19.82 14.47
CA THR A 433 6.36 20.40 14.93
C THR A 433 6.01 19.91 16.34
N MET A 434 4.86 20.28 16.84
CA MET A 434 4.28 19.73 18.06
C MET A 434 2.75 19.69 17.95
N ARG A 435 2.13 18.73 18.60
CA ARG A 435 0.67 18.73 18.76
C ARG A 435 0.24 19.52 19.99
N GLY A 436 -0.71 20.44 19.81
CA GLY A 436 -1.31 21.25 20.88
C GLY A 436 -2.44 20.54 21.63
N CYS A 437 -2.67 19.23 21.39
CA CYS A 437 -3.76 18.44 21.96
C CYS A 437 -3.31 17.00 22.25
N GLY A 438 -4.13 16.23 22.94
CA GLY A 438 -3.92 14.82 23.18
C GLY A 438 -3.84 13.98 21.89
N HIS A 439 -3.40 12.72 21.98
CA HIS A 439 -3.28 11.86 20.81
C HIS A 439 -4.63 11.58 20.15
N ALA A 440 -5.60 11.18 20.94
CA ALA A 440 -6.99 11.00 20.55
C ALA A 440 -7.89 11.85 21.45
N HIS A 441 -9.17 11.93 21.11
CA HIS A 441 -10.14 12.79 21.76
C HIS A 441 -10.19 12.70 23.32
N HIS A 442 -9.94 11.55 23.89
CA HIS A 442 -9.96 11.30 25.33
C HIS A 442 -8.60 11.48 26.03
N HIS A 443 -7.56 11.90 25.31
CA HIS A 443 -6.21 12.00 25.85
C HIS A 443 -5.79 13.43 26.27
N ASP A 444 -6.65 14.45 26.10
CA ASP A 444 -6.29 15.82 26.43
C ASP A 444 -5.87 15.97 27.90
N ASP A 445 -6.70 15.51 28.82
CA ASP A 445 -6.42 15.60 30.27
C ASP A 445 -5.21 14.73 30.69
N LEU A 446 -4.99 13.62 30.02
CA LEU A 446 -3.81 12.79 30.28
C LEU A 446 -2.54 13.46 29.77
N TYR A 447 -2.58 14.10 28.61
CA TYR A 447 -1.44 14.72 27.96
C TYR A 447 -1.15 16.12 28.52
N LEU A 448 -2.12 17.03 28.45
CA LEU A 448 -1.98 18.43 28.89
C LEU A 448 -2.15 18.62 30.41
N GLY A 449 -2.83 17.67 31.06
CA GLY A 449 -3.27 17.75 32.43
C GLY A 449 -4.70 18.30 32.56
N ALA A 450 -5.46 17.72 33.46
CA ALA A 450 -6.82 18.17 33.75
C ALA A 450 -6.83 19.56 34.38
N ALA A 451 -7.89 20.34 34.15
CA ALA A 451 -8.08 21.66 34.77
C ALA A 451 -8.07 21.62 36.31
N SER A 452 -8.45 20.48 36.90
CA SER A 452 -8.35 20.23 38.34
C SER A 452 -6.91 20.02 38.83
N GLY A 453 -5.93 19.87 37.95
CA GLY A 453 -4.54 19.50 38.28
C GLY A 453 -4.33 18.00 38.54
N ASN A 454 -5.35 17.17 38.40
CA ASN A 454 -5.24 15.72 38.55
C ASN A 454 -6.08 14.99 37.45
N PRO A 455 -5.44 14.32 36.50
CA PRO A 455 -3.99 14.09 36.35
C PRO A 455 -3.19 15.37 35.99
N PRO A 456 -1.89 15.44 36.37
CA PRO A 456 -1.06 16.64 36.12
C PRO A 456 -0.64 16.80 34.65
N GLY A 457 -0.93 15.82 33.81
CA GLY A 457 -0.42 15.72 32.45
C GLY A 457 1.03 15.22 32.38
N TYR A 458 1.40 14.65 31.23
CA TYR A 458 2.76 14.15 30.99
C TYR A 458 3.54 14.91 29.90
N VAL A 459 2.93 15.92 29.29
CA VAL A 459 3.59 16.75 28.29
C VAL A 459 4.80 17.48 28.88
N ASP A 460 5.90 17.55 28.15
CA ASP A 460 7.02 18.42 28.49
C ASP A 460 6.57 19.89 28.46
N ARG A 461 6.57 20.54 29.62
CA ARG A 461 6.06 21.92 29.78
C ARG A 461 6.97 22.94 29.09
N GLY A 462 8.27 22.67 29.00
CA GLY A 462 9.21 23.55 28.30
C GLY A 462 8.97 23.53 26.80
N LEU A 463 8.84 22.33 26.23
CA LEU A 463 8.47 22.16 24.81
C LEU A 463 7.09 22.73 24.52
N LEU A 464 6.09 22.47 25.38
CA LEU A 464 4.75 23.01 25.19
C LEU A 464 4.76 24.55 25.14
N THR A 465 5.49 25.21 26.02
CA THR A 465 5.61 26.66 26.03
C THR A 465 6.29 27.17 24.77
N TYR A 466 7.42 26.57 24.39
CA TYR A 466 8.16 26.93 23.18
C TYR A 466 7.30 26.81 21.91
N TRP A 467 6.56 25.73 21.75
CA TRP A 467 5.72 25.52 20.56
C TRP A 467 4.40 26.31 20.61
N ALA A 468 3.90 26.67 21.78
CA ALA A 468 2.75 27.57 21.89
C ALA A 468 3.03 28.95 21.29
N GLU A 469 4.26 29.44 21.42
CA GLU A 469 4.71 30.70 20.79
C GLU A 469 4.82 30.57 19.27
N LYS A 470 4.86 29.34 18.75
CA LYS A 470 4.96 29.01 17.31
C LYS A 470 3.63 28.54 16.70
N ASP A 471 2.50 28.71 17.38
CA ASP A 471 1.19 28.33 16.82
C ASP A 471 1.01 28.94 15.42
N PRO A 472 0.83 28.10 14.36
CA PRO A 472 0.84 28.58 12.99
C PRO A 472 -0.32 29.55 12.68
N VAL A 473 -1.49 29.39 13.30
CA VAL A 473 -2.68 30.20 12.98
C VAL A 473 -2.49 31.68 13.38
N PRO A 474 -2.22 32.01 14.64
CA PRO A 474 -2.02 33.40 15.03
C PRO A 474 -0.75 34.02 14.45
N ASN A 475 0.36 33.25 14.34
CA ASN A 475 1.61 33.76 13.82
C ASN A 475 1.53 34.12 12.33
N HIS A 476 0.83 33.31 11.54
CA HIS A 476 0.62 33.59 10.13
C HIS A 476 -0.35 34.79 9.93
N ARG A 477 -1.36 34.92 10.80
CA ARG A 477 -2.23 36.11 10.82
C ARG A 477 -1.42 37.38 11.09
N GLU A 478 -0.53 37.32 12.06
CA GLU A 478 0.35 38.48 12.38
C GLU A 478 1.26 38.80 11.18
N LEU A 479 1.82 37.81 10.51
CA LEU A 479 2.60 37.99 9.30
C LEU A 479 1.78 38.71 8.20
N LEU A 480 0.51 38.35 8.02
CA LEU A 480 -0.39 39.00 7.07
C LEU A 480 -0.60 40.49 7.41
N VAL A 481 -0.82 40.80 8.67
CA VAL A 481 -0.95 42.20 9.12
C VAL A 481 0.36 42.96 8.85
N GLN A 482 1.52 42.39 9.19
CA GLN A 482 2.84 43.00 8.96
C GLN A 482 3.12 43.21 7.45
N THR A 483 2.54 42.41 6.60
CA THR A 483 2.67 42.53 5.14
C THR A 483 1.63 43.43 4.50
N GLY A 484 0.78 44.04 5.30
CA GLY A 484 -0.15 45.10 4.89
C GLY A 484 -1.59 44.67 4.68
N CYS A 485 -1.98 43.48 5.13
CA CYS A 485 -3.39 43.09 5.17
C CYS A 485 -4.14 43.90 6.24
N ASP A 486 -5.33 44.34 5.89
CA ASP A 486 -6.23 45.00 6.83
C ASP A 486 -6.82 44.02 7.82
N GLU A 487 -6.74 44.34 9.12
CA GLU A 487 -7.23 43.49 10.20
C GLU A 487 -8.73 43.21 10.07
N GLN A 488 -9.52 44.19 9.63
CA GLN A 488 -10.98 44.00 9.47
C GLN A 488 -11.30 42.97 8.36
N THR A 489 -10.46 42.93 7.32
CA THR A 489 -10.58 41.92 6.25
C THR A 489 -10.29 40.53 6.78
N LEU A 490 -9.27 40.39 7.63
CA LEU A 490 -8.94 39.12 8.27
C LEU A 490 -10.05 38.67 9.24
N ASP A 491 -10.54 39.57 10.10
CA ASP A 491 -11.62 39.28 11.03
C ASP A 491 -12.92 38.84 10.30
N ALA A 492 -13.24 39.48 9.18
CA ALA A 492 -14.39 39.13 8.37
C ALA A 492 -14.23 37.72 7.73
N MET A 493 -13.04 37.41 7.21
CA MET A 493 -12.72 36.09 6.65
C MET A 493 -12.79 35.01 7.73
N GLU A 494 -12.20 35.22 8.89
CA GLU A 494 -12.20 34.26 10.00
C GLU A 494 -13.61 33.98 10.50
N SER A 495 -14.43 35.03 10.62
CA SER A 495 -15.84 34.92 10.99
C SER A 495 -16.67 34.16 9.95
N GLU A 496 -16.39 34.37 8.65
CA GLU A 496 -17.04 33.62 7.58
C GLU A 496 -16.71 32.13 7.62
N GLU A 497 -15.43 31.78 7.84
CA GLU A 497 -15.01 30.38 7.92
C GLU A 497 -15.59 29.69 9.16
N GLN A 498 -15.62 30.36 10.31
CA GLN A 498 -16.29 29.85 11.52
C GLN A 498 -17.77 29.54 11.25
N ALA A 499 -18.49 30.49 10.65
CA ALA A 499 -19.92 30.30 10.33
C ALA A 499 -20.17 29.12 9.37
N LYS A 500 -19.26 28.84 8.42
CA LYS A 500 -19.34 27.67 7.53
C LYS A 500 -19.19 26.36 8.30
N VAL A 501 -18.27 26.34 9.26
CA VAL A 501 -18.02 25.16 10.10
C VAL A 501 -19.19 24.93 11.07
N ASP A 502 -19.74 26.00 11.66
CA ASP A 502 -20.94 25.93 12.52
C ASP A 502 -22.12 25.32 11.76
N ALA A 503 -22.37 25.81 10.57
CA ALA A 503 -23.44 25.29 9.70
C ALA A 503 -23.23 23.81 9.32
N ALA A 504 -21.99 23.41 9.05
CA ALA A 504 -21.64 22.02 8.71
C ALA A 504 -21.87 21.09 9.92
N ARG A 505 -21.55 21.55 11.14
CA ARG A 505 -21.85 20.81 12.37
C ARG A 505 -23.36 20.62 12.55
N GLU A 506 -24.16 21.68 12.44
CA GLU A 506 -25.61 21.61 12.55
C GLU A 506 -26.25 20.69 11.51
N GLU A 507 -25.71 20.66 10.28
CA GLU A 507 -26.16 19.77 9.22
C GLU A 507 -25.83 18.32 9.56
N MET A 508 -24.61 18.03 10.05
CA MET A 508 -24.20 16.70 10.49
C MET A 508 -25.09 16.18 11.63
N GLU A 509 -25.40 17.02 12.64
CA GLU A 509 -26.25 16.61 13.76
C GLU A 509 -27.65 16.18 13.28
N ARG A 510 -28.19 16.86 12.26
CA ARG A 510 -29.48 16.52 11.63
C ARG A 510 -29.42 15.32 10.69
N MET A 511 -28.20 14.88 10.24
CA MET A 511 -28.07 13.71 9.39
C MET A 511 -28.64 12.45 10.05
N PRO A 512 -29.30 11.57 9.30
CA PRO A 512 -29.75 10.29 9.83
C PRO A 512 -28.58 9.40 10.22
N TRP A 513 -28.83 8.44 11.09
CA TRP A 513 -27.96 7.32 11.36
C TRP A 513 -28.08 6.27 10.25
N PRO A 514 -27.02 5.50 9.96
CA PRO A 514 -27.13 4.41 9.00
C PRO A 514 -28.04 3.29 9.50
N GLU A 515 -28.75 2.65 8.58
CA GLU A 515 -29.59 1.50 8.89
C GLU A 515 -28.75 0.26 9.19
N GLY A 516 -29.01 -0.43 10.29
CA GLY A 516 -28.18 -1.54 10.79
C GLY A 516 -27.96 -2.67 9.77
N TYR A 517 -28.96 -2.99 8.93
CA TYR A 517 -28.84 -4.06 7.92
C TYR A 517 -27.79 -3.75 6.84
N THR A 518 -27.43 -2.49 6.65
CA THR A 518 -26.43 -2.09 5.64
C THR A 518 -25.02 -2.61 5.94
N VAL A 519 -24.74 -3.00 7.19
CA VAL A 519 -23.44 -3.49 7.62
C VAL A 519 -23.01 -4.78 6.90
N THR A 520 -23.99 -5.58 6.45
CA THR A 520 -23.76 -6.86 5.77
C THR A 520 -23.45 -6.71 4.27
N LYS A 521 -23.64 -5.51 3.71
CA LYS A 521 -23.49 -5.24 2.27
C LYS A 521 -22.06 -4.94 1.86
N GLY A 522 -21.72 -5.35 0.63
CA GLY A 522 -20.44 -4.99 0.00
C GLY A 522 -19.22 -5.61 0.70
N ILE A 523 -19.34 -6.85 1.14
CA ILE A 523 -18.21 -7.61 1.69
C ILE A 523 -17.22 -7.92 0.56
N THR A 524 -17.71 -8.61 -0.48
CA THR A 524 -17.02 -8.79 -1.77
C THR A 524 -18.03 -8.58 -2.91
N SER A 525 -17.60 -8.60 -4.15
CA SER A 525 -18.51 -8.60 -5.31
C SER A 525 -19.22 -9.95 -5.49
N LEU A 526 -18.75 -11.00 -4.83
CA LEU A 526 -19.34 -12.34 -4.92
C LEU A 526 -20.49 -12.54 -3.94
N HIS A 527 -20.45 -11.90 -2.76
CA HIS A 527 -21.45 -12.12 -1.72
C HIS A 527 -21.51 -10.99 -0.70
N ASP A 528 -22.68 -10.88 -0.06
CA ASP A 528 -22.92 -10.13 1.16
C ASP A 528 -22.85 -11.08 2.37
N ALA A 529 -22.62 -10.53 3.57
CA ALA A 529 -22.69 -11.35 4.78
C ALA A 529 -24.15 -11.69 5.13
N ALA A 530 -24.39 -12.91 5.62
CA ALA A 530 -25.71 -13.29 6.12
C ALA A 530 -26.05 -12.56 7.42
N SER A 531 -27.24 -12.00 7.49
CA SER A 531 -27.79 -11.43 8.73
C SER A 531 -28.05 -12.50 9.79
N HIS A 532 -28.19 -12.10 11.06
CA HIS A 532 -28.59 -13.04 12.12
C HIS A 532 -29.95 -13.69 11.86
N THR A 533 -30.89 -12.96 11.23
CA THR A 533 -32.19 -13.52 10.85
C THR A 533 -32.03 -14.62 9.81
N GLU A 534 -31.26 -14.39 8.74
CA GLU A 534 -30.98 -15.41 7.72
C GLU A 534 -30.23 -16.61 8.30
N GLN A 535 -29.30 -16.39 9.23
CA GLN A 535 -28.63 -17.47 9.95
C GLN A 535 -29.59 -18.30 10.77
N TYR A 536 -30.56 -17.66 11.45
CA TYR A 536 -31.58 -18.33 12.25
C TYR A 536 -32.57 -19.09 11.37
N GLU A 537 -33.09 -18.49 10.30
CA GLU A 537 -34.06 -19.10 9.38
C GLU A 537 -33.52 -20.36 8.68
N ARG A 538 -32.20 -20.48 8.50
CA ARG A 538 -31.58 -21.71 7.99
C ARG A 538 -31.85 -22.93 8.88
N PHE A 539 -32.01 -22.74 10.17
CA PHE A 539 -32.35 -23.80 11.13
C PHE A 539 -33.81 -24.26 11.04
N GLU A 540 -34.72 -23.39 10.58
CA GLU A 540 -36.15 -23.68 10.52
C GLU A 540 -36.62 -24.25 9.18
N GLN A 541 -35.76 -24.31 8.17
CA GLN A 541 -36.12 -24.87 6.86
C GLN A 541 -36.42 -26.39 6.98
N GLU A 542 -37.70 -26.77 6.75
CA GLU A 542 -38.07 -28.16 6.62
C GLU A 542 -37.32 -28.79 5.44
N VAL A 543 -36.64 -29.89 5.74
CA VAL A 543 -35.83 -30.63 4.75
C VAL A 543 -36.75 -31.53 3.94
N GLU A 544 -37.15 -31.11 2.73
CA GLU A 544 -37.69 -32.08 1.76
C GLU A 544 -36.56 -32.94 1.18
N LEU A 545 -36.55 -34.19 1.52
CA LEU A 545 -35.64 -35.19 0.90
C LEU A 545 -36.10 -35.42 -0.55
N THR A 546 -35.52 -34.73 -1.49
CA THR A 546 -35.68 -34.98 -2.91
C THR A 546 -34.81 -36.17 -3.31
N GLU A 547 -35.42 -37.23 -3.84
CA GLU A 547 -34.70 -38.31 -4.53
C GLU A 547 -34.04 -37.69 -5.78
N CYS A 548 -32.75 -37.47 -5.71
CA CYS A 548 -31.96 -37.01 -6.85
C CYS A 548 -31.47 -38.25 -7.63
N PRO A 549 -31.74 -38.38 -8.95
CA PRO A 549 -31.18 -39.47 -9.74
C PRO A 549 -29.65 -39.36 -9.72
N LEU A 550 -28.98 -40.53 -9.59
CA LEU A 550 -27.54 -40.69 -9.74
C LEU A 550 -27.15 -40.42 -11.20
N GLU A 551 -27.08 -39.18 -11.61
CA GLU A 551 -26.25 -38.81 -12.74
C GLU A 551 -24.82 -38.72 -12.19
N LEU A 552 -23.93 -39.57 -12.69
CA LEU A 552 -22.49 -39.43 -12.55
C LEU A 552 -22.18 -38.04 -13.07
N GLY A 553 -21.91 -37.11 -12.12
CA GLY A 553 -21.90 -35.70 -12.40
C GLY A 553 -20.98 -35.34 -13.58
N GLU A 554 -21.38 -34.36 -14.34
CA GLU A 554 -20.53 -33.64 -15.27
C GLU A 554 -19.29 -33.12 -14.50
N GLY A 555 -18.26 -33.93 -14.35
CA GLY A 555 -17.11 -33.50 -13.60
C GLY A 555 -16.14 -34.59 -13.16
N ALA A 556 -16.24 -35.80 -13.68
CA ALA A 556 -15.20 -36.82 -13.47
C ALA A 556 -13.83 -36.22 -13.85
N LEU A 557 -12.85 -36.36 -12.94
CA LEU A 557 -11.48 -35.90 -13.22
C LEU A 557 -10.88 -36.77 -14.32
N GLU A 558 -10.76 -36.23 -15.52
CA GLU A 558 -10.09 -36.91 -16.64
C GLU A 558 -8.64 -36.43 -16.74
N PHE A 559 -7.71 -37.33 -16.53
CA PHE A 559 -6.27 -37.09 -16.73
C PHE A 559 -5.80 -37.68 -18.05
N SER A 560 -4.76 -37.06 -18.64
CA SER A 560 -4.23 -37.46 -19.95
C SER A 560 -2.72 -37.33 -19.98
N ASP A 561 -2.08 -38.36 -20.53
CA ASP A 561 -0.64 -38.37 -20.81
C ASP A 561 -0.30 -37.89 -22.23
N ALA A 562 -1.27 -37.34 -22.97
CA ALA A 562 -1.04 -36.77 -24.30
C ALA A 562 0.04 -35.69 -24.27
N SER A 563 0.82 -35.58 -25.34
CA SER A 563 1.96 -34.63 -25.41
C SER A 563 1.58 -33.15 -25.28
N ASN A 564 0.30 -32.83 -25.54
CA ASN A 564 -0.26 -31.49 -25.39
C ASN A 564 -1.01 -31.28 -24.06
N ALA A 565 -1.09 -32.30 -23.21
CA ALA A 565 -1.64 -32.16 -21.86
C ALA A 565 -0.77 -31.22 -21.02
N ARG A 566 -1.39 -30.57 -20.10
CA ARG A 566 -0.75 -29.59 -19.20
C ARG A 566 -0.65 -30.14 -17.79
N THR A 567 0.55 -30.04 -17.18
CA THR A 567 0.69 -30.19 -15.74
C THR A 567 0.07 -28.99 -15.04
N TYR A 568 -0.13 -29.07 -13.76
CA TYR A 568 -0.68 -27.99 -12.94
C TYR A 568 0.15 -26.70 -13.08
N SER A 569 1.50 -26.78 -12.97
CA SER A 569 2.38 -25.62 -13.14
C SER A 569 2.30 -25.01 -14.55
N ARG A 570 2.20 -25.87 -15.61
CA ARG A 570 2.05 -25.36 -16.97
C ARG A 570 0.68 -24.75 -17.24
N ALA A 571 -0.35 -25.18 -16.55
CA ALA A 571 -1.67 -24.56 -16.60
C ALA A 571 -1.64 -23.14 -16.04
N ILE A 572 -0.97 -22.92 -14.89
CA ILE A 572 -0.73 -21.60 -14.31
C ILE A 572 0.07 -20.72 -15.27
N GLN A 573 1.15 -21.26 -15.87
CA GLN A 573 1.94 -20.52 -16.87
C GLN A 573 1.11 -20.07 -18.08
N ASP A 574 0.23 -20.94 -18.57
CA ASP A 574 -0.66 -20.62 -19.69
C ASP A 574 -1.73 -19.59 -19.27
N ALA A 575 -2.26 -19.64 -18.04
CA ALA A 575 -3.20 -18.66 -17.51
C ALA A 575 -2.54 -17.28 -17.37
N MET A 576 -1.33 -17.20 -16.79
CA MET A 576 -0.57 -15.96 -16.69
C MET A 576 -0.31 -15.33 -18.06
N ALA A 577 0.01 -16.13 -19.06
CA ALA A 577 0.20 -15.64 -20.41
C ALA A 577 -1.11 -15.15 -21.05
N SER A 578 -2.22 -15.84 -20.83
CA SER A 578 -3.56 -15.41 -21.29
C SER A 578 -3.96 -14.07 -20.66
N ILE A 579 -3.68 -13.89 -19.36
CA ILE A 579 -3.88 -12.64 -18.64
C ILE A 579 -3.02 -11.51 -19.24
N ALA A 580 -1.72 -11.77 -19.51
CA ALA A 580 -0.82 -10.79 -20.10
C ALA A 580 -1.27 -10.37 -21.51
N ASP A 581 -1.70 -11.33 -22.34
CA ASP A 581 -2.22 -11.06 -23.69
C ASP A 581 -3.50 -10.20 -23.66
N LYS A 582 -4.42 -10.48 -22.70
CA LYS A 582 -5.73 -9.80 -22.60
C LYS A 582 -5.61 -8.37 -22.07
N HIS A 583 -4.84 -8.17 -21.02
CA HIS A 583 -4.83 -6.89 -20.26
C HIS A 583 -3.70 -5.94 -20.66
N GLY A 584 -2.72 -6.38 -21.45
CA GLY A 584 -1.67 -5.53 -21.98
C GLY A 584 -0.90 -4.77 -20.87
N ASP A 585 -0.80 -3.46 -21.01
CA ASP A 585 -0.03 -2.61 -20.07
C ASP A 585 -0.68 -2.44 -18.69
N ARG A 586 -1.93 -2.88 -18.54
CA ARG A 586 -2.61 -2.84 -17.24
C ARG A 586 -2.23 -3.96 -16.29
N VAL A 587 -1.58 -5.04 -16.77
CA VAL A 587 -1.12 -6.12 -15.90
C VAL A 587 0.33 -5.96 -15.51
N VAL A 588 0.65 -6.30 -14.27
CA VAL A 588 2.01 -6.44 -13.76
C VAL A 588 2.09 -7.69 -12.88
N PHE A 589 3.09 -8.52 -13.13
CA PHE A 589 3.46 -9.66 -12.28
C PHE A 589 4.61 -9.20 -11.39
N MET A 590 4.39 -9.16 -10.08
CA MET A 590 5.33 -8.56 -9.13
C MET A 590 5.61 -9.50 -7.95
N GLY A 591 6.85 -9.55 -7.54
CA GLY A 591 7.33 -10.42 -6.48
C GLY A 591 8.84 -10.49 -6.49
N GLU A 592 9.40 -11.43 -5.77
CA GLU A 592 10.84 -11.67 -5.75
C GLU A 592 11.26 -12.53 -6.95
N ASP A 593 12.40 -12.21 -7.55
CA ASP A 593 13.00 -12.97 -8.67
C ASP A 593 12.08 -13.14 -9.91
N MET A 594 11.15 -12.22 -10.15
CA MET A 594 10.18 -12.30 -11.24
C MET A 594 10.84 -12.22 -12.63
N GLU A 595 11.89 -11.41 -12.76
CA GLU A 595 12.61 -11.20 -14.02
C GLU A 595 13.57 -12.35 -14.37
N VAL A 596 13.78 -13.29 -13.46
CA VAL A 596 14.57 -14.52 -13.66
C VAL A 596 13.66 -15.73 -13.60
N ALA A 597 14.14 -16.88 -13.14
CA ALA A 597 13.34 -18.11 -13.10
C ALA A 597 12.29 -18.11 -11.95
N GLY A 598 12.49 -17.30 -10.90
CA GLY A 598 11.75 -17.45 -9.65
C GLY A 598 12.03 -18.80 -8.96
N ALA A 599 11.31 -19.07 -7.88
CA ALA A 599 11.48 -20.31 -7.12
C ALA A 599 11.12 -21.58 -7.93
N PHE A 600 10.17 -21.49 -8.86
CA PHE A 600 9.61 -22.63 -9.59
C PHE A 600 9.62 -22.50 -11.11
N GLY A 601 10.20 -21.44 -11.65
CA GLY A 601 10.31 -21.22 -13.10
C GLY A 601 8.98 -20.87 -13.79
N LEU A 602 7.96 -20.45 -13.04
CA LEU A 602 6.64 -20.15 -13.60
C LEU A 602 6.62 -18.93 -14.52
N ASN A 603 7.54 -18.00 -14.32
CA ASN A 603 7.64 -16.74 -15.09
C ASN A 603 8.37 -16.86 -16.43
N LEU A 604 9.15 -17.95 -16.64
CA LEU A 604 9.95 -18.13 -17.84
C LEU A 604 9.15 -18.09 -19.15
N PRO A 605 7.94 -18.68 -19.26
CA PRO A 605 7.15 -18.61 -20.48
C PRO A 605 6.67 -17.19 -20.81
N LEU A 606 6.40 -16.34 -19.83
CA LEU A 606 6.04 -14.93 -20.06
C LEU A 606 7.17 -14.20 -20.76
N LYS A 607 8.40 -14.37 -20.29
CA LYS A 607 9.59 -13.81 -20.90
C LYS A 607 9.80 -14.32 -22.34
N ALA A 608 9.62 -15.63 -22.56
CA ALA A 608 9.75 -16.25 -23.87
C ALA A 608 8.69 -15.77 -24.88
N ARG A 609 7.52 -15.31 -24.40
CA ARG A 609 6.42 -14.76 -25.22
C ARG A 609 6.52 -13.24 -25.42
N GLY A 610 7.55 -12.58 -24.90
CA GLY A 610 7.78 -11.14 -25.08
C GLY A 610 7.15 -10.25 -24.01
N HIS A 611 6.67 -10.82 -22.89
CA HIS A 611 6.04 -10.09 -21.78
C HIS A 611 7.04 -9.73 -20.66
N SER A 612 8.34 -9.56 -20.98
CA SER A 612 9.37 -9.20 -19.98
C SER A 612 9.09 -7.86 -19.30
N ASP A 613 8.47 -6.93 -19.99
CA ASP A 613 8.05 -5.62 -19.50
C ASP A 613 6.97 -5.66 -18.44
N LYS A 614 6.28 -6.79 -18.31
CA LYS A 614 5.21 -7.01 -17.32
C LYS A 614 5.71 -7.68 -16.05
N LEU A 615 6.95 -8.17 -16.06
CA LEU A 615 7.61 -8.74 -14.88
C LEU A 615 8.28 -7.64 -14.08
N LEU A 616 8.15 -7.68 -12.76
CA LEU A 616 8.70 -6.67 -11.87
C LEU A 616 9.35 -7.34 -10.65
N ASP A 617 10.68 -7.33 -10.61
CA ASP A 617 11.41 -7.73 -9.41
C ASP A 617 11.18 -6.72 -8.29
N MET A 618 10.75 -7.21 -7.14
CA MET A 618 10.57 -6.40 -5.94
C MET A 618 11.75 -6.63 -4.99
N PRO A 619 12.09 -5.65 -4.14
CA PRO A 619 12.95 -5.95 -2.99
C PRO A 619 12.34 -7.06 -2.15
N LEU A 620 13.16 -7.82 -1.42
CA LEU A 620 12.71 -8.85 -0.48
C LEU A 620 11.96 -8.18 0.68
N SER A 621 10.63 -8.10 0.57
CA SER A 621 9.74 -7.34 1.46
C SER A 621 8.27 -7.70 1.16
N GLU A 622 7.82 -8.85 1.63
CA GLU A 622 6.50 -9.41 1.30
C GLU A 622 5.35 -8.47 1.66
N SER A 623 5.49 -7.73 2.78
CA SER A 623 4.47 -6.75 3.17
C SER A 623 4.28 -5.68 2.09
N VAL A 624 5.37 -5.06 1.63
CA VAL A 624 5.30 -4.00 0.61
C VAL A 624 5.01 -4.54 -0.78
N ILE A 625 5.37 -5.77 -1.11
CA ILE A 625 4.90 -6.44 -2.34
C ILE A 625 3.37 -6.40 -2.39
N VAL A 626 2.70 -6.82 -1.32
CA VAL A 626 1.22 -6.84 -1.28
C VAL A 626 0.63 -5.44 -1.16
N HIS A 627 1.17 -4.56 -0.29
CA HIS A 627 0.69 -3.17 -0.20
C HIS A 627 0.82 -2.42 -1.53
N SER A 628 1.93 -2.61 -2.24
CA SER A 628 2.15 -1.99 -3.55
C SER A 628 1.22 -2.57 -4.61
N ALA A 629 0.91 -3.87 -4.56
CA ALA A 629 -0.09 -4.48 -5.44
C ALA A 629 -1.47 -3.85 -5.22
N ILE A 630 -1.89 -3.67 -3.95
CA ILE A 630 -3.15 -2.99 -3.62
C ILE A 630 -3.15 -1.55 -4.15
N GLY A 631 -2.08 -0.80 -3.88
CA GLY A 631 -1.95 0.56 -4.38
C GLY A 631 -1.92 0.65 -5.90
N ALA A 632 -1.24 -0.28 -6.57
CA ALA A 632 -1.20 -0.36 -8.02
C ALA A 632 -2.59 -0.64 -8.61
N ALA A 633 -3.41 -1.46 -7.95
CA ALA A 633 -4.79 -1.68 -8.33
C ALA A 633 -5.65 -0.42 -8.19
N LEU A 634 -5.55 0.31 -7.07
CA LEU A 634 -6.19 1.61 -6.89
C LEU A 634 -5.72 2.64 -7.94
N GLY A 635 -4.48 2.52 -8.41
CA GLY A 635 -3.90 3.33 -9.47
C GLY A 635 -4.32 2.94 -10.90
N GLY A 636 -5.13 1.88 -11.08
CA GLY A 636 -5.68 1.45 -12.36
C GLY A 636 -4.99 0.27 -13.03
N LEU A 637 -4.01 -0.36 -12.37
CA LEU A 637 -3.43 -1.64 -12.82
C LEU A 637 -4.26 -2.83 -12.32
N ARG A 638 -3.93 -4.03 -12.81
CA ARG A 638 -4.44 -5.31 -12.33
C ARG A 638 -3.24 -6.20 -11.98
N PRO A 639 -2.66 -6.06 -10.79
CA PRO A 639 -1.46 -6.77 -10.42
C PRO A 639 -1.73 -8.23 -10.05
N VAL A 640 -0.75 -9.08 -10.39
CA VAL A 640 -0.58 -10.42 -9.86
C VAL A 640 0.67 -10.43 -9.00
N ALA A 641 0.49 -10.43 -7.68
CA ALA A 641 1.60 -10.49 -6.73
C ALA A 641 1.93 -11.94 -6.40
N GLU A 642 3.21 -12.24 -6.16
CA GLU A 642 3.66 -13.55 -5.72
C GLU A 642 4.37 -13.45 -4.36
N ILE A 643 3.96 -14.28 -3.41
CA ILE A 643 4.69 -14.59 -2.19
C ILE A 643 5.26 -15.99 -2.38
N GLN A 644 6.56 -16.17 -2.29
CA GLN A 644 7.23 -17.39 -2.73
C GLN A 644 6.78 -18.66 -2.02
N PHE A 645 6.39 -18.59 -0.73
CA PHE A 645 5.96 -19.73 0.07
C PHE A 645 4.90 -19.37 1.10
N GLY A 646 4.04 -20.33 1.44
CA GLY A 646 2.92 -20.14 2.36
C GLY A 646 3.31 -19.51 3.70
N GLY A 647 4.37 -20.00 4.34
CA GLY A 647 4.82 -19.47 5.63
C GLY A 647 5.25 -17.98 5.59
N PHE A 648 5.70 -17.48 4.43
CA PHE A 648 6.15 -16.10 4.24
C PHE A 648 4.97 -15.12 4.18
N ALA A 649 3.76 -15.60 3.90
CA ALA A 649 2.54 -14.78 3.95
C ALA A 649 2.30 -14.14 5.33
N ALA A 650 2.90 -14.67 6.40
CA ALA A 650 2.88 -14.07 7.73
C ALA A 650 3.50 -12.66 7.74
N LEU A 651 4.50 -12.39 6.88
CA LEU A 651 5.13 -11.08 6.73
C LEU A 651 4.21 -10.07 6.04
N ALA A 652 3.28 -10.53 5.21
CA ALA A 652 2.28 -9.71 4.52
C ALA A 652 0.91 -9.66 5.24
N MET A 653 0.80 -10.19 6.47
CA MET A 653 -0.47 -10.31 7.19
C MET A 653 -1.18 -8.96 7.31
N ASN A 654 -0.47 -7.89 7.70
CA ASN A 654 -1.06 -6.56 7.82
C ASN A 654 -1.61 -6.04 6.47
N ALA A 655 -0.90 -6.28 5.37
CA ALA A 655 -1.33 -5.90 4.03
C ALA A 655 -2.60 -6.65 3.59
N LEU A 656 -2.74 -7.92 3.95
CA LEU A 656 -3.89 -8.75 3.57
C LEU A 656 -5.10 -8.45 4.45
N VAL A 657 -4.98 -8.56 5.78
CA VAL A 657 -6.14 -8.51 6.68
C VAL A 657 -6.58 -7.09 7.05
N ASN A 658 -5.63 -6.17 7.27
CA ASN A 658 -5.96 -4.80 7.68
C ASN A 658 -6.08 -3.82 6.50
N ASN A 659 -5.65 -4.21 5.30
CA ASN A 659 -5.75 -3.38 4.11
C ASN A 659 -6.66 -4.05 3.06
N ALA A 660 -6.19 -5.05 2.32
CA ALA A 660 -6.94 -5.65 1.20
C ALA A 660 -8.38 -6.03 1.59
N ALA A 661 -8.54 -6.78 2.69
CA ALA A 661 -9.84 -7.25 3.17
C ALA A 661 -10.83 -6.14 3.53
N GLN A 662 -10.33 -4.94 3.89
CA GLN A 662 -11.16 -3.89 4.47
C GLN A 662 -11.63 -2.83 3.46
N LEU A 663 -10.92 -2.65 2.35
CA LEU A 663 -11.10 -1.47 1.50
C LEU A 663 -12.48 -1.39 0.87
N ARG A 664 -13.00 -2.50 0.32
CA ARG A 664 -14.34 -2.52 -0.27
C ARG A 664 -15.41 -2.23 0.78
N TRP A 665 -15.36 -2.93 1.91
CA TRP A 665 -16.36 -2.75 2.95
C TRP A 665 -16.32 -1.35 3.57
N ARG A 666 -15.13 -0.77 3.76
CA ARG A 666 -14.99 0.58 4.34
C ARG A 666 -15.57 1.65 3.43
N TRP A 667 -15.13 1.73 2.17
CA TRP A 667 -15.46 2.85 1.29
C TRP A 667 -15.74 2.47 -0.19
N GLY A 668 -15.99 1.20 -0.46
CA GLY A 668 -16.42 0.73 -1.78
C GLY A 668 -15.30 0.57 -2.81
N ALA A 669 -14.03 0.54 -2.38
CA ALA A 669 -12.91 0.38 -3.31
C ALA A 669 -12.97 -0.94 -4.07
N GLU A 670 -12.73 -0.88 -5.37
CA GLU A 670 -12.39 -2.05 -6.17
C GLU A 670 -10.89 -2.32 -6.07
N VAL A 671 -10.52 -3.54 -5.69
CA VAL A 671 -9.13 -3.94 -5.47
C VAL A 671 -8.82 -5.22 -6.26
N PRO A 672 -8.68 -5.12 -7.60
CA PRO A 672 -8.40 -6.26 -8.47
C PRO A 672 -6.95 -6.76 -8.32
N VAL A 673 -6.67 -7.40 -7.20
CA VAL A 673 -5.34 -7.97 -6.88
C VAL A 673 -5.46 -9.49 -6.74
N THR A 674 -4.62 -10.23 -7.44
CA THR A 674 -4.45 -11.66 -7.22
C THR A 674 -3.10 -11.91 -6.54
N VAL A 675 -3.11 -12.44 -5.32
CA VAL A 675 -1.90 -12.82 -4.57
C VAL A 675 -1.72 -14.32 -4.67
N ARG A 676 -0.73 -14.76 -5.43
CA ARG A 676 -0.37 -16.16 -5.60
C ARG A 676 0.55 -16.61 -4.47
N ILE A 677 0.24 -17.75 -3.85
CA ILE A 677 1.01 -18.28 -2.73
C ILE A 677 1.20 -19.79 -2.90
N PRO A 678 2.38 -20.23 -3.34
CA PRO A 678 2.76 -21.65 -3.34
C PRO A 678 2.89 -22.19 -1.91
N LEU A 679 2.33 -23.40 -1.66
CA LEU A 679 2.33 -24.02 -0.35
C LEU A 679 2.15 -25.54 -0.42
N GLY A 680 2.06 -26.23 0.70
CA GLY A 680 1.68 -27.64 0.80
C GLY A 680 2.83 -28.62 1.04
N GLY A 681 2.47 -29.75 1.62
CA GLY A 681 3.38 -30.81 2.00
C GLY A 681 3.76 -31.76 0.87
N LYS A 682 4.46 -32.85 1.21
CA LYS A 682 5.07 -33.83 0.29
C LYS A 682 6.18 -33.26 -0.60
N THR A 683 6.64 -32.06 -0.31
CA THR A 683 7.70 -31.36 -1.04
C THR A 683 9.05 -31.48 -0.36
N ARG A 684 9.10 -31.98 0.86
CA ARG A 684 10.32 -32.09 1.69
C ARG A 684 10.97 -30.73 1.91
N SER A 685 10.13 -29.70 2.15
CA SER A 685 10.56 -28.31 2.28
C SER A 685 10.58 -27.83 3.73
N GLY A 686 9.98 -28.58 4.65
CA GLY A 686 10.00 -28.31 6.09
C GLY A 686 9.06 -27.19 6.54
N PRO A 687 9.21 -26.71 7.79
CA PRO A 687 8.17 -25.93 8.48
C PRO A 687 7.93 -24.54 7.92
N PHE A 688 8.88 -23.97 7.20
CA PHE A 688 8.76 -22.58 6.69
C PHE A 688 8.21 -22.49 5.26
N HIS A 689 8.31 -23.57 4.47
CA HIS A 689 8.00 -23.56 3.04
C HIS A 689 6.76 -24.40 2.69
N ALA A 690 6.33 -25.29 3.59
CA ALA A 690 5.24 -26.24 3.34
C ALA A 690 4.02 -26.03 4.25
N ASN A 691 3.94 -24.90 4.97
CA ASN A 691 2.81 -24.60 5.85
C ASN A 691 1.52 -24.46 5.06
N MET A 692 0.45 -25.07 5.57
CA MET A 692 -0.91 -24.82 5.14
C MET A 692 -1.45 -23.62 5.90
N ILE A 693 -1.83 -22.58 5.19
CA ILE A 693 -2.11 -21.24 5.76
C ILE A 693 -3.54 -20.75 5.49
N GLU A 694 -4.36 -21.53 4.81
CA GLU A 694 -5.71 -21.13 4.41
C GLU A 694 -6.55 -20.66 5.61
N SER A 695 -6.38 -21.29 6.76
CA SER A 695 -7.11 -20.94 8.00
C SER A 695 -6.75 -19.55 8.56
N TRP A 696 -5.60 -18.97 8.19
CA TRP A 696 -5.18 -17.66 8.69
C TRP A 696 -6.07 -16.52 8.17
N PHE A 697 -6.67 -16.69 6.99
CA PHE A 697 -7.36 -15.65 6.26
C PHE A 697 -8.87 -15.81 6.19
N ILE A 698 -9.41 -16.97 6.54
CA ILE A 698 -10.87 -17.21 6.50
C ILE A 698 -11.69 -16.38 7.48
N ASN A 699 -11.03 -15.80 8.49
CA ASN A 699 -11.66 -14.90 9.46
C ASN A 699 -11.85 -13.47 8.92
N ASP A 700 -11.30 -13.17 7.75
CA ASP A 700 -11.35 -11.85 7.11
C ASP A 700 -12.25 -11.91 5.87
N PRO A 701 -13.55 -11.59 6.02
CA PRO A 701 -14.58 -11.89 5.02
C PRO A 701 -14.40 -11.14 3.69
N GLY A 702 -13.60 -10.08 3.66
CA GLY A 702 -13.28 -9.32 2.44
C GLY A 702 -12.22 -9.95 1.53
N LEU A 703 -11.70 -11.15 1.86
CA LEU A 703 -10.75 -11.90 1.04
C LEU A 703 -11.43 -13.08 0.35
N VAL A 704 -11.23 -13.19 -0.96
CA VAL A 704 -11.59 -14.40 -1.71
C VAL A 704 -10.40 -15.36 -1.69
N ILE A 705 -10.61 -16.61 -1.29
CA ILE A 705 -9.53 -17.62 -1.18
C ILE A 705 -9.82 -18.78 -2.11
N VAL A 706 -8.93 -19.00 -3.07
CA VAL A 706 -9.07 -19.99 -4.13
C VAL A 706 -7.97 -21.04 -4.01
N PHE A 707 -8.33 -22.31 -4.11
CA PHE A 707 -7.38 -23.42 -3.99
C PHE A 707 -7.71 -24.55 -4.99
N PRO A 708 -7.28 -24.45 -6.25
CA PRO A 708 -7.56 -25.46 -7.27
C PRO A 708 -6.86 -26.79 -7.00
N SER A 709 -7.47 -27.88 -7.45
CA SER A 709 -6.94 -29.23 -7.32
C SER A 709 -6.45 -29.84 -8.63
N THR A 710 -6.82 -29.27 -9.78
CA THR A 710 -6.54 -29.80 -11.10
C THR A 710 -5.90 -28.78 -12.04
N PRO A 711 -5.21 -29.21 -13.12
CA PRO A 711 -4.69 -28.29 -14.12
C PRO A 711 -5.76 -27.39 -14.78
N GLN A 712 -6.95 -27.94 -15.11
CA GLN A 712 -8.03 -27.15 -15.68
C GLN A 712 -8.54 -26.10 -14.70
N ASP A 713 -8.79 -26.49 -13.44
CA ASP A 713 -9.22 -25.52 -12.42
C ASP A 713 -8.13 -24.47 -12.13
N ALA A 714 -6.84 -24.86 -12.15
CA ALA A 714 -5.74 -23.92 -11.97
C ALA A 714 -5.68 -22.86 -13.09
N TYR A 715 -5.98 -23.25 -14.33
CA TYR A 715 -6.08 -22.32 -15.46
C TYR A 715 -7.31 -21.41 -15.34
N ASP A 716 -8.48 -22.00 -15.18
CA ASP A 716 -9.76 -21.29 -15.19
C ASP A 716 -9.86 -20.31 -14.01
N LEU A 717 -9.62 -20.81 -12.80
CA LEU A 717 -9.79 -20.03 -11.59
C LEU A 717 -8.74 -18.91 -11.45
N LEU A 718 -7.53 -19.06 -12.01
CA LEU A 718 -6.55 -17.96 -12.02
C LEU A 718 -7.02 -16.82 -12.93
N ILE A 719 -7.58 -17.15 -14.10
CA ILE A 719 -8.15 -16.14 -15.00
C ILE A 719 -9.36 -15.47 -14.34
N GLU A 720 -10.31 -16.24 -13.78
CA GLU A 720 -11.48 -15.70 -13.11
C GLU A 720 -11.12 -14.84 -11.89
N SER A 721 -10.11 -15.24 -11.11
CA SER A 721 -9.56 -14.46 -9.99
C SER A 721 -9.00 -13.11 -10.46
N HIS A 722 -8.32 -13.09 -11.59
CA HIS A 722 -7.77 -11.86 -12.14
C HIS A 722 -8.84 -10.91 -12.69
N GLU A 723 -9.96 -11.43 -13.17
CA GLU A 723 -11.10 -10.61 -13.64
C GLU A 723 -11.94 -10.04 -12.50
N LEU A 724 -11.85 -10.61 -11.30
CA LEU A 724 -12.59 -10.14 -10.15
C LEU A 724 -12.06 -8.76 -9.69
N ASN A 725 -12.95 -7.92 -9.18
CA ASN A 725 -12.60 -6.60 -8.62
C ASN A 725 -12.41 -6.63 -7.09
N ASP A 726 -12.11 -7.80 -6.55
CA ASP A 726 -11.81 -8.04 -5.13
C ASP A 726 -10.41 -8.63 -4.96
N PRO A 727 -9.81 -8.51 -3.77
CA PRO A 727 -8.54 -9.16 -3.49
C PRO A 727 -8.71 -10.68 -3.38
N VAL A 728 -7.92 -11.41 -4.17
CA VAL A 728 -7.92 -12.88 -4.21
C VAL A 728 -6.60 -13.42 -3.69
N ILE A 729 -6.65 -14.34 -2.74
CA ILE A 729 -5.53 -15.21 -2.36
C ILE A 729 -5.66 -16.49 -3.17
N PHE A 730 -4.75 -16.71 -4.10
CA PHE A 730 -4.71 -17.88 -4.96
C PHE A 730 -3.65 -18.86 -4.45
N LEU A 731 -4.09 -19.89 -3.75
CA LEU A 731 -3.25 -20.92 -3.16
C LEU A 731 -2.86 -21.97 -4.20
N GLU A 732 -1.58 -22.33 -4.25
CA GLU A 732 -1.02 -23.24 -5.23
C GLU A 732 -0.30 -24.38 -4.51
N HIS A 733 -0.84 -25.61 -4.62
CA HIS A 733 -0.20 -26.75 -3.96
C HIS A 733 1.06 -27.20 -4.74
N ILE A 734 2.25 -26.98 -4.18
CA ILE A 734 3.54 -27.27 -4.82
C ILE A 734 3.66 -28.76 -5.19
N GLY A 735 3.12 -29.66 -4.36
CA GLY A 735 3.08 -31.11 -4.63
C GLY A 735 2.29 -31.46 -5.89
N LEU A 736 1.40 -30.58 -6.37
CA LEU A 736 0.62 -30.78 -7.61
C LEU A 736 1.32 -30.22 -8.85
N TYR A 737 2.39 -29.43 -8.72
CA TYR A 737 3.03 -28.77 -9.86
C TYR A 737 3.48 -29.71 -10.99
N GLY A 738 3.74 -30.98 -10.67
CA GLY A 738 4.17 -31.95 -11.67
C GLY A 738 5.55 -31.66 -12.26
N LEU A 739 6.45 -31.10 -11.47
CA LEU A 739 7.79 -30.69 -11.89
C LEU A 739 8.69 -31.85 -12.34
N ARG A 740 8.29 -33.09 -12.07
CA ARG A 740 8.99 -34.33 -12.48
C ARG A 740 8.13 -35.18 -13.41
N GLY A 741 7.92 -34.67 -14.64
CA GLY A 741 7.27 -35.45 -15.69
C GLY A 741 5.76 -35.65 -15.54
N GLY A 742 5.05 -34.69 -14.92
CA GLY A 742 3.59 -34.74 -14.75
C GLY A 742 3.13 -35.50 -13.50
N LEU A 743 4.05 -36.05 -12.70
CA LEU A 743 3.72 -36.68 -11.43
C LEU A 743 3.55 -35.63 -10.32
N THR A 744 2.57 -35.85 -9.47
CA THR A 744 2.42 -35.10 -8.22
C THR A 744 3.46 -35.52 -7.18
N GLY A 745 3.61 -34.80 -6.09
CA GLY A 745 4.31 -35.28 -4.89
C GLY A 745 3.68 -36.56 -4.30
N TRP A 746 2.47 -36.91 -4.72
CA TRP A 746 1.71 -38.11 -4.33
C TRP A 746 1.96 -39.31 -5.26
N GLY A 747 2.82 -39.15 -6.30
CA GLY A 747 3.19 -40.23 -7.24
C GLY A 747 2.22 -40.48 -8.36
N GLU A 748 1.22 -39.65 -8.57
CA GLU A 748 0.19 -39.77 -9.59
C GLU A 748 0.32 -38.70 -10.68
N SER A 749 -0.05 -39.03 -11.94
CA SER A 749 -0.12 -38.03 -13.00
C SER A 749 -1.41 -37.21 -12.88
N ILE A 750 -1.30 -35.88 -12.95
CA ILE A 750 -2.43 -34.94 -12.97
C ILE A 750 -2.44 -34.05 -14.22
N SER A 751 -1.79 -34.47 -15.29
CA SER A 751 -1.82 -33.70 -16.54
C SER A 751 -3.20 -33.85 -17.20
N GLN A 752 -3.71 -32.74 -17.75
CA GLN A 752 -5.00 -32.67 -18.45
C GLN A 752 -4.88 -31.98 -19.80
N LEU A 753 -5.77 -32.34 -20.70
CA LEU A 753 -6.05 -31.52 -21.89
C LEU A 753 -6.90 -30.33 -21.43
N ILE A 754 -6.32 -29.11 -21.48
CA ILE A 754 -7.00 -27.91 -21.03
C ILE A 754 -7.84 -27.31 -22.14
N ASP A 755 -9.12 -27.08 -21.84
CA ASP A 755 -10.00 -26.24 -22.64
C ASP A 755 -9.79 -24.77 -22.23
N LYS A 756 -9.08 -24.03 -23.07
CA LYS A 756 -8.73 -22.63 -22.80
C LYS A 756 -9.88 -21.66 -23.12
N ASP A 757 -10.82 -22.06 -23.95
CA ASP A 757 -11.90 -21.18 -24.40
C ASP A 757 -13.08 -21.20 -23.41
N ALA A 758 -13.31 -22.30 -22.73
CA ALA A 758 -14.43 -22.48 -21.81
C ALA A 758 -14.54 -21.40 -20.73
N VAL A 759 -13.42 -20.98 -20.12
CA VAL A 759 -13.41 -19.90 -19.10
C VAL A 759 -13.80 -18.55 -19.70
N HIS A 760 -13.35 -18.26 -20.91
CA HIS A 760 -13.68 -17.00 -21.60
C HIS A 760 -15.15 -16.95 -22.02
N GLU A 761 -15.72 -18.10 -22.44
CA GLU A 761 -17.14 -18.22 -22.77
C GLU A 761 -18.00 -18.04 -21.52
N ARG A 762 -17.65 -18.65 -20.37
CA ARG A 762 -18.35 -18.45 -19.10
C ARG A 762 -18.33 -16.96 -18.67
N LEU A 763 -17.16 -16.35 -18.68
CA LEU A 763 -17.02 -14.93 -18.31
C LEU A 763 -17.82 -14.01 -19.25
N ALA A 764 -17.85 -14.32 -20.55
CA ALA A 764 -18.66 -13.58 -21.53
C ALA A 764 -20.17 -13.75 -21.29
N ALA A 765 -20.60 -14.90 -20.74
CA ALA A 765 -21.98 -15.14 -20.32
C ALA A 765 -22.32 -14.50 -18.95
N GLY A 766 -21.36 -13.87 -18.28
CA GLY A 766 -21.53 -13.32 -16.92
C GLY A 766 -21.53 -14.39 -15.83
N GLU A 767 -20.96 -15.56 -16.11
CA GLU A 767 -20.88 -16.68 -15.18
C GLU A 767 -19.46 -16.80 -14.62
N SER A 768 -19.33 -17.38 -13.42
CA SER A 768 -18.05 -17.64 -12.78
C SER A 768 -18.09 -18.95 -12.00
N SER A 769 -16.96 -19.64 -11.94
CA SER A 769 -16.75 -20.81 -11.08
C SER A 769 -16.32 -20.44 -9.66
N LEU A 770 -15.97 -19.17 -9.42
CA LEU A 770 -15.61 -18.70 -8.08
C LEU A 770 -16.81 -18.80 -7.13
N GLY A 771 -16.57 -19.31 -5.93
CA GLY A 771 -17.63 -19.56 -4.93
C GLY A 771 -18.51 -20.77 -5.24
N ARG A 772 -18.15 -21.60 -6.22
CA ARG A 772 -18.90 -22.82 -6.58
C ARG A 772 -18.04 -24.07 -6.39
N ALA A 773 -18.56 -25.02 -5.62
CA ALA A 773 -17.97 -26.34 -5.48
C ALA A 773 -18.25 -27.22 -6.74
N ARG A 774 -17.51 -28.29 -6.88
CA ARG A 774 -17.66 -29.25 -7.97
C ARG A 774 -17.73 -30.68 -7.41
N VAL A 775 -18.74 -31.43 -7.82
CA VAL A 775 -18.81 -32.88 -7.56
C VAL A 775 -17.88 -33.57 -8.54
N VAL A 776 -16.70 -33.98 -8.07
CA VAL A 776 -15.66 -34.63 -8.90
C VAL A 776 -15.85 -36.17 -8.99
N ARG A 777 -16.67 -36.74 -8.13
CA ARG A 777 -17.11 -38.14 -8.15
C ARG A 777 -18.50 -38.24 -7.52
N GLY A 778 -19.47 -38.78 -8.24
CA GLY A 778 -20.79 -39.09 -7.70
C GLY A 778 -20.76 -40.30 -6.75
N GLY A 779 -21.61 -40.28 -5.74
CA GLY A 779 -21.76 -41.34 -4.74
C GLY A 779 -23.08 -41.29 -4.01
N ARG A 780 -23.42 -42.32 -3.24
CA ARG A 780 -24.70 -42.39 -2.49
C ARG A 780 -24.55 -42.75 -1.01
N ASP A 781 -23.37 -43.25 -0.59
CA ASP A 781 -23.20 -43.84 0.72
C ASP A 781 -22.50 -42.92 1.73
N LEU A 782 -21.66 -41.97 1.23
CA LEU A 782 -20.92 -41.00 2.04
C LEU A 782 -20.44 -39.82 1.17
N THR A 783 -20.47 -38.60 1.71
CA THR A 783 -19.87 -37.41 1.09
C THR A 783 -18.52 -37.10 1.72
N ILE A 784 -17.48 -36.90 0.88
CA ILE A 784 -16.21 -36.28 1.28
C ILE A 784 -16.17 -34.87 0.71
N VAL A 785 -16.07 -33.87 1.58
CA VAL A 785 -15.81 -32.47 1.20
C VAL A 785 -14.33 -32.16 1.40
N THR A 786 -13.67 -31.64 0.37
CA THR A 786 -12.22 -31.44 0.39
C THR A 786 -11.77 -30.35 -0.60
N TRP A 787 -10.47 -30.05 -0.67
CA TRP A 787 -9.85 -29.07 -1.58
C TRP A 787 -8.36 -29.34 -1.80
N GLY A 788 -7.76 -28.68 -2.80
CA GLY A 788 -6.34 -28.79 -3.12
C GLY A 788 -5.87 -30.23 -3.32
N ALA A 789 -4.71 -30.59 -2.79
CA ALA A 789 -4.15 -31.94 -2.98
C ALA A 789 -5.00 -33.06 -2.34
N MET A 790 -5.79 -32.72 -1.32
CA MET A 790 -6.61 -33.73 -0.64
C MET A 790 -7.75 -34.27 -1.50
N VAL A 791 -8.13 -33.62 -2.60
CA VAL A 791 -9.05 -34.13 -3.61
C VAL A 791 -8.51 -35.46 -4.17
N HIS A 792 -7.22 -35.54 -4.48
CA HIS A 792 -6.60 -36.76 -5.03
C HIS A 792 -6.54 -37.89 -3.99
N VAL A 793 -6.31 -37.55 -2.71
CA VAL A 793 -6.36 -38.52 -1.62
C VAL A 793 -7.77 -39.08 -1.44
N ALA A 794 -8.80 -38.19 -1.47
CA ALA A 794 -10.20 -38.57 -1.41
C ALA A 794 -10.60 -39.46 -2.57
N MET A 795 -10.24 -39.12 -3.81
CA MET A 795 -10.53 -39.90 -5.02
C MET A 795 -9.94 -41.33 -4.96
N LYS A 796 -8.70 -41.46 -4.45
CA LYS A 796 -8.06 -42.75 -4.25
C LYS A 796 -8.81 -43.59 -3.21
N ALA A 797 -9.10 -43.00 -2.05
CA ALA A 797 -9.87 -43.70 -1.00
C ALA A 797 -11.28 -44.09 -1.47
N ALA A 798 -11.97 -43.21 -2.21
CA ALA A 798 -13.29 -43.50 -2.82
C ALA A 798 -13.21 -44.64 -3.82
N SER A 799 -12.18 -44.72 -4.67
CA SER A 799 -11.96 -45.79 -5.61
C SER A 799 -11.71 -47.15 -4.91
N GLU A 800 -10.99 -47.15 -3.79
CA GLU A 800 -10.78 -48.32 -2.95
C GLU A 800 -12.07 -48.73 -2.23
N ALA A 801 -12.89 -47.79 -1.76
CA ALA A 801 -14.19 -48.07 -1.12
C ALA A 801 -15.19 -48.70 -2.11
N SER A 802 -15.24 -48.21 -3.36
CA SER A 802 -16.11 -48.73 -4.41
C SER A 802 -15.84 -50.24 -4.70
N ARG A 803 -14.56 -50.67 -4.65
CA ARG A 803 -14.23 -52.10 -4.77
C ARG A 803 -14.84 -52.98 -3.67
N ARG A 804 -15.24 -52.33 -2.55
CA ARG A 804 -15.91 -52.98 -1.40
C ARG A 804 -17.42 -52.76 -1.39
N GLY A 805 -17.94 -52.06 -2.41
CA GLY A 805 -19.37 -51.80 -2.59
C GLY A 805 -19.87 -50.54 -1.93
N VAL A 806 -18.97 -49.64 -1.48
CA VAL A 806 -19.31 -48.34 -0.89
C VAL A 806 -19.05 -47.23 -1.92
N GLU A 807 -20.09 -46.51 -2.33
CA GLU A 807 -20.02 -45.44 -3.32
C GLU A 807 -19.94 -44.07 -2.65
N VAL A 808 -18.74 -43.50 -2.67
CA VAL A 808 -18.40 -42.22 -2.03
C VAL A 808 -18.54 -41.07 -3.02
N GLU A 809 -19.30 -40.05 -2.66
CA GLU A 809 -19.35 -38.78 -3.38
C GLU A 809 -18.17 -37.89 -2.91
N VAL A 810 -17.49 -37.27 -3.85
CA VAL A 810 -16.37 -36.35 -3.54
C VAL A 810 -16.69 -34.98 -4.08
N VAL A 811 -16.73 -34.00 -3.19
CA VAL A 811 -16.98 -32.59 -3.47
C VAL A 811 -15.69 -31.80 -3.30
N ASP A 812 -15.21 -31.16 -4.38
CA ASP A 812 -14.07 -30.23 -4.38
C ASP A 812 -14.58 -28.80 -4.23
N LEU A 813 -14.20 -28.12 -3.16
CA LEU A 813 -14.62 -26.75 -2.89
C LEU A 813 -14.05 -25.74 -3.90
N ARG A 814 -12.83 -25.90 -4.39
CA ARG A 814 -12.12 -25.01 -5.29
C ARG A 814 -11.95 -23.57 -4.78
N THR A 815 -13.03 -22.95 -4.31
CA THR A 815 -13.03 -21.69 -3.56
C THR A 815 -13.38 -22.01 -2.12
N ILE A 816 -12.50 -21.64 -1.19
CA ILE A 816 -12.65 -21.95 0.23
C ILE A 816 -13.14 -20.77 1.08
N SER A 817 -13.10 -19.56 0.51
CA SER A 817 -13.76 -18.37 1.06
C SER A 817 -14.21 -17.46 -0.09
N PRO A 818 -15.52 -17.19 -0.25
CA PRO A 818 -16.64 -17.93 0.34
C PRO A 818 -16.72 -19.36 -0.22
N PHE A 819 -17.06 -20.36 0.62
CA PHE A 819 -17.26 -21.70 0.13
C PHE A 819 -18.73 -22.00 -0.19
N ASP A 820 -18.96 -22.89 -1.14
CA ASP A 820 -20.29 -23.34 -1.58
C ASP A 820 -20.91 -24.31 -0.57
N ALA A 821 -21.54 -23.76 0.46
CA ALA A 821 -22.22 -24.58 1.46
C ALA A 821 -23.43 -25.34 0.89
N GLN A 822 -24.15 -24.74 -0.07
CA GLN A 822 -25.36 -25.34 -0.64
C GLN A 822 -25.06 -26.69 -1.34
N THR A 823 -24.07 -26.69 -2.25
CA THR A 823 -23.66 -27.96 -2.93
C THR A 823 -23.25 -29.02 -1.91
N CYS A 824 -22.52 -28.61 -0.84
CA CYS A 824 -22.10 -29.55 0.20
C CYS A 824 -23.30 -30.09 1.01
N VAL A 825 -24.26 -29.25 1.38
CA VAL A 825 -25.49 -29.65 2.10
C VAL A 825 -26.33 -30.56 1.26
N GLU A 826 -26.56 -30.26 -0.03
CA GLU A 826 -27.30 -31.09 -0.95
C GLU A 826 -26.67 -32.50 -1.12
N SER A 827 -25.32 -32.54 -1.21
CA SER A 827 -24.58 -33.80 -1.26
C SER A 827 -24.80 -34.64 0.00
N VAL A 828 -24.64 -34.04 1.19
CA VAL A 828 -24.83 -34.72 2.48
C VAL A 828 -26.25 -35.18 2.69
N ARG A 829 -27.26 -34.43 2.26
CA ARG A 829 -28.66 -34.80 2.31
C ARG A 829 -28.97 -36.10 1.52
N ARG A 830 -28.23 -36.31 0.38
CA ARG A 830 -28.34 -37.50 -0.43
C ARG A 830 -27.64 -38.71 0.20
N THR A 831 -26.46 -38.50 0.79
CA THR A 831 -25.58 -39.58 1.24
C THR A 831 -25.73 -39.95 2.72
N GLY A 832 -26.30 -39.07 3.51
CA GLY A 832 -26.51 -39.27 4.97
C GLY A 832 -25.24 -39.28 5.83
N ARG A 833 -24.03 -39.08 5.25
CA ARG A 833 -22.75 -39.15 5.96
C ARG A 833 -21.78 -38.11 5.45
N LEU A 834 -21.10 -37.43 6.40
CA LEU A 834 -20.14 -36.34 6.11
C LEU A 834 -18.75 -36.68 6.62
N LEU A 835 -17.77 -36.65 5.72
CA LEU A 835 -16.34 -36.60 6.04
C LEU A 835 -15.74 -35.34 5.42
N VAL A 836 -15.07 -34.48 6.22
CA VAL A 836 -14.29 -33.35 5.70
C VAL A 836 -12.83 -33.74 5.77
N LEU A 837 -12.11 -33.56 4.64
CA LEU A 837 -10.69 -33.90 4.52
C LEU A 837 -9.88 -32.66 4.17
N GLN A 838 -8.90 -32.31 5.00
CA GLN A 838 -7.97 -31.18 4.80
C GLN A 838 -6.52 -31.59 5.00
N GLU A 839 -5.57 -30.85 4.42
CA GLU A 839 -4.13 -31.04 4.67
C GLU A 839 -3.63 -30.23 5.86
N ALA A 840 -4.27 -29.09 6.17
CA ALA A 840 -3.95 -28.29 7.36
C ALA A 840 -4.10 -29.13 8.66
N GLN A 841 -3.47 -28.66 9.72
CA GLN A 841 -3.58 -29.27 11.04
C GLN A 841 -5.06 -29.43 11.46
N TRP A 842 -5.34 -30.47 12.26
CA TRP A 842 -6.69 -30.74 12.71
C TRP A 842 -7.23 -29.60 13.61
N THR A 843 -6.41 -29.09 14.55
CA THR A 843 -6.79 -27.99 15.43
C THR A 843 -6.77 -26.67 14.65
N GLY A 844 -7.90 -25.95 14.65
CA GLY A 844 -8.03 -24.64 14.00
C GLY A 844 -8.08 -24.71 12.46
N GLY A 845 -8.10 -25.90 11.88
CA GLY A 845 -8.24 -26.08 10.43
C GLY A 845 -9.65 -25.70 9.93
N LEU A 846 -9.72 -25.26 8.68
CA LEU A 846 -10.96 -24.86 8.00
C LEU A 846 -12.03 -25.95 7.99
N GLY A 847 -11.64 -27.24 7.94
CA GLY A 847 -12.56 -28.38 7.90
C GLY A 847 -13.54 -28.43 9.06
N ASN A 848 -13.14 -27.94 10.24
CA ASN A 848 -14.03 -27.83 11.39
C ASN A 848 -15.17 -26.81 11.14
N THR A 849 -14.86 -25.68 10.54
CA THR A 849 -15.83 -24.64 10.17
C THR A 849 -16.76 -25.16 9.07
N VAL A 850 -16.22 -25.79 8.03
CA VAL A 850 -16.99 -26.40 6.93
C VAL A 850 -17.95 -27.46 7.47
N SER A 851 -17.47 -28.36 8.33
CA SER A 851 -18.32 -29.39 8.96
C SER A 851 -19.44 -28.78 9.80
N SER A 852 -19.12 -27.78 10.64
CA SER A 852 -20.13 -27.10 11.47
C SER A 852 -21.19 -26.41 10.61
N ARG A 853 -20.78 -25.71 9.56
CA ARG A 853 -21.67 -25.00 8.67
C ARG A 853 -22.61 -25.92 7.89
N ILE A 854 -22.11 -27.08 7.43
CA ILE A 854 -22.95 -28.09 6.76
C ILE A 854 -23.94 -28.71 7.76
N MET A 855 -23.51 -28.97 8.99
CA MET A 855 -24.39 -29.53 10.02
C MET A 855 -25.58 -28.62 10.38
N GLU A 856 -25.44 -27.30 10.27
CA GLU A 856 -26.56 -26.37 10.54
C GLU A 856 -27.79 -26.71 9.69
N GLU A 857 -27.60 -27.20 8.46
CA GLU A 857 -28.72 -27.49 7.53
C GLU A 857 -28.94 -28.99 7.24
N ALA A 858 -27.95 -29.85 7.49
CA ALA A 858 -28.00 -31.28 7.17
C ALA A 858 -28.00 -32.20 8.40
N PHE A 859 -28.01 -31.67 9.63
CA PHE A 859 -27.92 -32.49 10.86
C PHE A 859 -28.93 -33.64 10.92
N TRP A 860 -30.20 -33.37 10.60
CA TRP A 860 -31.27 -34.35 10.69
C TRP A 860 -31.23 -35.42 9.59
N CYS A 861 -30.37 -35.26 8.58
CA CYS A 861 -30.15 -36.24 7.52
C CYS A 861 -28.97 -37.16 7.84
N LEU A 862 -28.19 -36.89 8.91
CA LEU A 862 -27.00 -37.65 9.21
C LEU A 862 -27.30 -39.00 9.86
N GLU A 863 -26.73 -40.05 9.28
CA GLU A 863 -26.78 -41.43 9.78
C GLU A 863 -25.58 -41.80 10.67
N SER A 864 -24.52 -40.98 10.65
CA SER A 864 -23.33 -41.15 11.49
C SER A 864 -22.81 -39.77 11.92
N PRO A 865 -22.03 -39.69 13.04
CA PRO A 865 -21.36 -38.45 13.38
C PRO A 865 -20.43 -37.98 12.26
N PRO A 866 -20.40 -36.68 11.94
CA PRO A 866 -19.47 -36.18 10.93
C PRO A 866 -18.02 -36.35 11.40
N VAL A 867 -17.10 -36.52 10.47
CA VAL A 867 -15.68 -36.73 10.73
C VAL A 867 -14.86 -35.67 10.02
N VAL A 868 -13.93 -35.04 10.73
CA VAL A 868 -12.94 -34.16 10.14
C VAL A 868 -11.56 -34.82 10.25
N ILE A 869 -10.90 -34.98 9.12
CA ILE A 869 -9.52 -35.49 9.03
C ILE A 869 -8.60 -34.33 8.60
N GLY A 870 -7.57 -34.06 9.38
CA GLY A 870 -6.50 -33.12 9.08
C GLY A 870 -5.13 -33.72 9.39
N ALA A 871 -4.08 -32.96 9.05
CA ALA A 871 -2.74 -33.33 9.51
C ALA A 871 -2.64 -33.34 11.04
N LEU A 872 -1.61 -34.00 11.55
CA LEU A 872 -1.29 -33.95 12.97
C LEU A 872 -0.95 -32.50 13.40
N ASP A 873 -1.26 -32.18 14.66
CA ASP A 873 -0.99 -30.84 15.23
C ASP A 873 0.51 -30.63 15.50
N THR A 874 1.30 -30.63 14.44
CA THR A 874 2.74 -30.44 14.45
C THR A 874 3.14 -29.48 13.34
N PRO A 875 4.26 -28.73 13.46
CA PRO A 875 4.90 -28.10 12.32
C PRO A 875 5.19 -29.14 11.22
N VAL A 876 5.20 -28.73 9.95
CA VAL A 876 5.50 -29.63 8.84
C VAL A 876 6.95 -30.11 8.91
N PRO A 877 7.22 -31.43 9.04
CA PRO A 877 8.58 -31.92 9.16
C PRO A 877 9.34 -31.91 7.83
N PHE A 878 10.67 -31.79 7.90
CA PHE A 878 11.55 -31.85 6.74
C PHE A 878 11.83 -33.30 6.28
N SER A 879 12.01 -34.20 7.25
CA SER A 879 12.36 -35.58 6.96
C SER A 879 11.20 -36.35 6.29
N PRO A 880 11.45 -37.08 5.18
CA PRO A 880 10.39 -37.80 4.47
C PRO A 880 9.53 -38.71 5.36
N PRO A 881 10.05 -39.60 6.21
CA PRO A 881 9.21 -40.47 7.03
C PRO A 881 8.37 -39.70 8.06
N LEU A 882 8.83 -38.54 8.52
CA LEU A 882 8.09 -37.72 9.46
C LEU A 882 6.97 -36.96 8.74
N GLU A 883 7.28 -36.34 7.60
CA GLU A 883 6.28 -35.64 6.79
C GLU A 883 5.19 -36.58 6.28
N ASP A 884 5.60 -37.81 5.81
CA ASP A 884 4.66 -38.82 5.37
C ASP A 884 3.73 -39.33 6.48
N HIS A 885 4.16 -39.24 7.73
CA HIS A 885 3.36 -39.64 8.90
C HIS A 885 2.38 -38.54 9.34
N THR A 886 2.67 -37.26 9.03
CA THR A 886 1.85 -36.11 9.46
C THR A 886 0.64 -35.88 8.57
N VAL A 887 0.80 -36.04 7.26
CA VAL A 887 -0.23 -35.69 6.28
C VAL A 887 -1.26 -36.81 6.11
N PRO A 888 -2.57 -36.55 5.99
CA PRO A 888 -3.58 -37.59 5.79
C PRO A 888 -3.29 -38.47 4.55
N THR A 889 -3.51 -39.78 4.70
CA THR A 889 -3.29 -40.75 3.62
C THR A 889 -4.60 -41.37 3.17
N ALA A 890 -4.65 -41.94 1.94
CA ALA A 890 -5.83 -42.64 1.44
C ALA A 890 -6.21 -43.82 2.32
N GLU A 891 -5.24 -44.54 2.92
CA GLU A 891 -5.51 -45.64 3.85
C GLU A 891 -6.17 -45.15 5.16
N LEU A 892 -5.81 -43.98 5.66
CA LEU A 892 -6.47 -43.38 6.82
C LEU A 892 -7.92 -43.03 6.48
N VAL A 893 -8.14 -42.34 5.37
CA VAL A 893 -9.48 -41.96 4.87
C VAL A 893 -10.32 -43.22 4.65
N SER A 894 -9.77 -44.24 4.00
CA SER A 894 -10.44 -45.52 3.71
C SER A 894 -10.94 -46.22 5.00
N ARG A 895 -10.13 -46.21 6.09
CA ARG A 895 -10.55 -46.76 7.40
C ARG A 895 -11.72 -45.97 8.01
N HIS A 896 -11.77 -44.68 7.85
CA HIS A 896 -12.90 -43.85 8.30
C HIS A 896 -14.15 -44.11 7.46
N ILE A 897 -14.03 -44.23 6.14
CA ILE A 897 -15.15 -44.63 5.27
C ILE A 897 -15.75 -45.96 5.72
N ASP A 898 -14.90 -47.00 5.93
CA ASP A 898 -15.39 -48.32 6.35
C ASP A 898 -16.11 -48.24 7.72
N ARG A 899 -15.61 -47.43 8.66
CA ARG A 899 -16.23 -47.24 9.98
C ARG A 899 -17.56 -46.50 9.90
N MET A 900 -17.70 -45.55 8.98
CA MET A 900 -18.89 -44.69 8.86
C MET A 900 -19.99 -45.41 8.06
N CYS A 901 -19.64 -46.35 7.19
CA CYS A 901 -20.58 -47.08 6.34
C CYS A 901 -20.84 -48.52 6.83
N SER A 902 -20.23 -48.99 7.92
CA SER A 902 -20.53 -50.24 8.58
C SER A 902 -21.72 -50.06 9.53
#